data_5ecde4e2ad125d0da69928f73b77aaa6
#
_entry.id   5ecde4e2ad125d0da69928f73b77aaa6
#
_cell.length_a   1.000
_cell.length_b   1.000
_cell.length_c   1.000
_cell.angle_alpha   90.00
_cell.angle_beta   90.00
_cell.angle_gamma   90.00
#
_symmetry.space_group_name_H-M   'P 1'
#
loop_
_entity.id
_entity.type
_entity.pdbx_description
1 polymer ?
#
loop_
_entity_poly.entity_id
_entity_poly.type
_entity_poly.pdbx_seq_one_letter_code
_entity_poly.pdbx_strand_id
1 'polypeptide(L)'
;MRIFLFITFGLILLCPTPSLKAANQWPTWRGPNANGTVTHGNAPIQWSATQNIKWKVKIPGSGSSTPIIWNHRLFLLLAESTGIQANAEAIAKTRVKIEGSKPLSVVVNPEPKLIHRFDVLCIDRRSGKFLWRKTVREELPHEGHHRDHGYASSSPVTDGQHLYINYGSRGVHCYTLEGKRVWSRDLGKMTTRRHYGEGSSPALHGNTLIVNWDHEGQSFIVALNKLTGKTIWKANRDEVTSWATPLIVQHDGQTQVVVSGTHRVRSYDIQDGTVLWACGGQTVNVIPSPVYGLGMVYVASGYRGRAMYAIKLGHQGDLTGTKAIAWEVHRSTPYIPSLLLHQEKVYFFSANQARLSCYDAHDGKANYVGEPIKGLYGVYASPVAVGDRIYVTGRSGNTAIISPGPKLNVERVNRLGEDVDASPAIVGNELYIRGRTHLYCIAEEKTSTPAASTPDKVVPPAELTASVEINDLDGDGDLDVLVANGRHWGGPNRAYFNNGKGAFSQMIPFGTGKDRSYAARAIDYNGDGLVDIAVANDRQQSRVYLKNLRGNYAPGPAIGPVSQNTRNLFVSDMDGDKRPDILVANRREANFIYYNSAKGDIMEGNVLGSGEDSTICIAIADLNGDGKPDVVLANRDGQPNAIYLNAGAKKFGKAIVYGTGSDNTRSVALGDMNGDGHLDIIAANVGQPNRVFFNNGKGGFAKSTAFG
;
A
#
# COMPACT_ATOMS: atom_id res chain seq x y z
N MET A 1 -46.21 40.38 1.67
CA MET A 1 -45.59 39.40 2.57
C MET A 1 -44.77 38.47 1.69
N ARG A 2 -43.47 38.75 1.56
CA ARG A 2 -42.55 37.97 0.71
C ARG A 2 -41.83 36.99 1.62
N ILE A 3 -42.00 35.68 1.36
CA ILE A 3 -41.35 34.59 2.05
C ILE A 3 -40.01 34.35 1.34
N PHE A 4 -38.89 34.54 2.06
CA PHE A 4 -37.57 34.17 1.62
C PHE A 4 -37.32 32.71 2.00
N LEU A 5 -37.12 31.87 0.97
CA LEU A 5 -36.71 30.47 1.13
C LEU A 5 -35.14 30.44 1.21
N PHE A 6 -34.61 30.11 2.36
CA PHE A 6 -33.19 29.83 2.52
C PHE A 6 -32.90 28.39 2.08
N ILE A 7 -32.19 28.25 0.97
CA ILE A 7 -31.64 26.95 0.54
C ILE A 7 -30.22 26.83 1.17
N THR A 8 -30.11 26.00 2.18
CA THR A 8 -28.81 25.60 2.75
C THR A 8 -28.17 24.56 1.85
N PHE A 9 -27.14 24.94 1.15
CA PHE A 9 -26.22 24.02 0.46
C PHE A 9 -25.39 23.31 1.52
N GLY A 10 -25.70 22.06 1.81
CA GLY A 10 -24.85 21.17 2.59
C GLY A 10 -23.66 20.71 1.73
N LEU A 11 -22.48 21.24 2.02
CA LEU A 11 -21.21 20.76 1.44
C LEU A 11 -20.92 19.39 2.07
N ILE A 12 -21.20 18.31 1.35
CA ILE A 12 -20.76 16.96 1.72
C ILE A 12 -19.27 16.89 1.43
N LEU A 13 -18.47 17.00 2.48
CA LEU A 13 -17.03 16.68 2.46
C LEU A 13 -16.89 15.17 2.19
N LEU A 14 -16.58 14.82 0.96
CA LEU A 14 -16.08 13.50 0.59
C LEU A 14 -14.75 13.26 1.31
N CYS A 15 -14.76 12.52 2.42
CA CYS A 15 -13.56 11.89 2.95
C CYS A 15 -13.04 10.89 1.90
N PRO A 16 -11.79 11.00 1.44
CA PRO A 16 -11.23 9.97 0.58
C PRO A 16 -11.03 8.70 1.41
N THR A 17 -11.82 7.67 1.12
CA THR A 17 -11.56 6.31 1.61
C THR A 17 -10.19 5.86 1.13
N PRO A 18 -9.36 5.19 1.96
CA PRO A 18 -8.09 4.64 1.51
C PRO A 18 -8.36 3.62 0.40
N SER A 19 -7.87 3.94 -0.77
CA SER A 19 -7.98 3.11 -1.97
C SER A 19 -7.31 1.76 -1.72
N LEU A 20 -7.92 0.65 -2.13
CA LEU A 20 -7.42 -0.73 -2.22
C LEU A 20 -6.03 -0.89 -2.88
N LYS A 21 -5.43 0.17 -3.41
CA LYS A 21 -4.07 0.21 -3.94
C LYS A 21 -2.96 0.19 -2.87
N ALA A 22 -3.26 0.25 -1.57
CA ALA A 22 -2.26 0.34 -0.51
C ALA A 22 -1.51 -0.98 -0.20
N ALA A 23 -2.10 -2.13 -0.50
CA ALA A 23 -1.55 -3.44 -0.13
C ALA A 23 -0.23 -3.82 -0.84
N ASN A 24 0.04 -3.24 -2.02
CA ASN A 24 1.21 -3.56 -2.84
C ASN A 24 2.21 -2.40 -2.97
N GLN A 25 2.33 -1.55 -1.93
CA GLN A 25 3.12 -0.34 -2.00
C GLN A 25 3.84 -0.05 -0.68
N TRP A 26 5.01 0.57 -0.79
CA TRP A 26 5.77 1.11 0.33
C TRP A 26 6.17 2.56 0.00
N PRO A 27 5.20 3.51 0.04
CA PRO A 27 5.35 4.83 -0.56
C PRO A 27 6.22 5.80 0.23
N THR A 28 6.47 5.53 1.50
CA THR A 28 7.27 6.38 2.41
C THR A 28 8.29 5.54 3.18
N TRP A 29 9.22 6.19 3.86
CA TRP A 29 10.25 5.51 4.67
C TRP A 29 9.71 4.45 5.63
N ARG A 30 8.58 4.68 6.26
CA ARG A 30 7.95 3.74 7.20
C ARG A 30 6.69 3.07 6.63
N GLY A 31 6.63 2.94 5.29
CA GLY A 31 5.53 2.27 4.61
C GLY A 31 4.23 3.09 4.52
N PRO A 32 3.12 2.46 4.12
CA PRO A 32 1.88 3.15 3.80
C PRO A 32 1.28 3.92 4.98
N ASN A 33 1.51 3.47 6.20
CA ASN A 33 1.00 4.08 7.42
C ASN A 33 2.05 4.91 8.18
N ALA A 34 3.23 5.13 7.61
CA ALA A 34 4.38 5.80 8.22
C ALA A 34 4.80 5.25 9.60
N ASN A 35 4.45 4.02 9.94
CA ASN A 35 4.69 3.38 11.24
C ASN A 35 5.50 2.08 11.16
N GLY A 36 5.86 1.61 9.95
CA GLY A 36 6.62 0.37 9.73
C GLY A 36 5.76 -0.88 9.62
N THR A 37 4.42 -0.74 9.57
CA THR A 37 3.52 -1.88 9.47
C THR A 37 2.77 -1.91 8.15
N VAL A 38 2.46 -3.11 7.68
CA VAL A 38 1.48 -3.36 6.62
C VAL A 38 0.44 -4.33 7.15
N THR A 39 -0.80 -4.11 6.76
CA THR A 39 -1.94 -4.92 7.21
C THR A 39 -1.97 -6.28 6.52
N HIS A 40 -1.52 -6.35 5.28
CA HIS A 40 -1.60 -7.54 4.44
C HIS A 40 -0.24 -7.87 3.81
N GLY A 41 0.04 -9.15 3.66
CA GLY A 41 1.25 -9.69 3.07
C GLY A 41 1.75 -10.94 3.81
N ASN A 42 2.55 -11.73 3.13
CA ASN A 42 3.20 -12.90 3.71
C ASN A 42 4.70 -12.86 3.39
N ALA A 43 5.38 -11.86 3.96
CA ALA A 43 6.82 -11.71 3.77
C ALA A 43 7.58 -12.97 4.20
N PRO A 44 8.70 -13.32 3.54
CA PRO A 44 9.44 -14.55 3.76
C PRO A 44 9.88 -14.73 5.22
N ILE A 45 9.79 -15.96 5.70
CA ILE A 45 10.27 -16.32 7.06
C ILE A 45 11.64 -16.98 7.03
N GLN A 46 12.07 -17.49 5.88
CA GLN A 46 13.33 -18.20 5.74
C GLN A 46 14.08 -17.74 4.49
N TRP A 47 15.34 -17.34 4.69
CA TRP A 47 16.28 -17.07 3.59
C TRP A 47 17.71 -17.17 4.06
N SER A 48 18.63 -17.17 3.09
CA SER A 48 20.08 -17.05 3.30
C SER A 48 20.67 -16.13 2.23
N ALA A 49 21.98 -16.07 2.13
CA ALA A 49 22.64 -15.31 1.05
C ALA A 49 22.30 -15.84 -0.36
N THR A 50 21.79 -17.08 -0.47
CA THR A 50 21.50 -17.77 -1.75
C THR A 50 20.11 -18.40 -1.81
N GLN A 51 19.42 -18.59 -0.71
CA GLN A 51 18.10 -19.20 -0.65
C GLN A 51 17.04 -18.11 -0.54
N ASN A 52 15.93 -18.24 -1.29
CA ASN A 52 14.79 -17.33 -1.30
C ASN A 52 15.20 -15.88 -1.67
N ILE A 53 16.23 -15.74 -2.47
CA ILE A 53 16.65 -14.47 -3.07
C ILE A 53 16.06 -14.40 -4.47
N LYS A 54 14.91 -13.74 -4.61
CA LYS A 54 14.25 -13.51 -5.91
C LYS A 54 15.20 -12.81 -6.88
N TRP A 55 15.89 -11.78 -6.42
CA TRP A 55 16.97 -11.12 -7.11
C TRP A 55 17.88 -10.35 -6.13
N LYS A 56 19.12 -10.17 -6.56
CA LYS A 56 20.14 -9.37 -5.90
C LYS A 56 20.81 -8.49 -6.94
N VAL A 57 20.87 -7.19 -6.68
CA VAL A 57 21.49 -6.23 -7.61
C VAL A 57 22.49 -5.36 -6.91
N LYS A 58 23.67 -5.19 -7.52
CA LYS A 58 24.71 -4.29 -7.01
C LYS A 58 24.25 -2.84 -7.17
N ILE A 59 24.34 -2.04 -6.08
CA ILE A 59 23.96 -0.64 -6.08
C ILE A 59 25.25 0.20 -6.17
N PRO A 60 25.34 1.17 -7.10
CA PRO A 60 26.46 2.10 -7.15
C PRO A 60 26.41 3.07 -5.97
N GLY A 61 27.56 3.47 -5.44
CA GLY A 61 27.64 4.44 -4.35
C GLY A 61 27.18 3.91 -3.00
N SER A 62 26.82 4.82 -2.10
CA SER A 62 26.45 4.54 -0.71
C SER A 62 25.17 5.25 -0.31
N GLY A 63 24.59 4.84 0.81
CA GLY A 63 23.42 5.47 1.44
C GLY A 63 22.61 4.45 2.25
N SER A 64 21.79 4.94 3.16
CA SER A 64 20.92 4.14 4.03
C SER A 64 19.42 4.45 3.82
N SER A 65 19.06 5.09 2.70
CA SER A 65 17.64 5.27 2.37
C SER A 65 16.93 3.93 2.25
N THR A 66 15.74 3.82 2.83
CA THR A 66 14.85 2.66 2.67
C THR A 66 14.36 2.59 1.23
N PRO A 67 14.22 1.40 0.65
CA PRO A 67 13.57 1.22 -0.65
C PRO A 67 12.12 1.72 -0.61
N ILE A 68 11.76 2.62 -1.52
CA ILE A 68 10.39 3.12 -1.69
C ILE A 68 9.81 2.44 -2.91
N ILE A 69 8.61 1.87 -2.75
CA ILE A 69 8.03 1.00 -3.76
C ILE A 69 6.64 1.50 -4.15
N TRP A 70 6.44 1.63 -5.46
CA TRP A 70 5.14 1.93 -6.04
C TRP A 70 4.91 1.06 -7.28
N ASN A 71 3.95 0.16 -7.22
CA ASN A 71 3.69 -0.83 -8.27
C ASN A 71 4.96 -1.63 -8.60
N HIS A 72 5.39 -1.62 -9.88
CA HIS A 72 6.59 -2.31 -10.35
C HIS A 72 7.89 -1.50 -10.22
N ARG A 73 7.87 -0.30 -9.63
CA ARG A 73 9.03 0.58 -9.48
C ARG A 73 9.51 0.64 -8.05
N LEU A 74 10.81 0.55 -7.88
CA LEU A 74 11.50 0.72 -6.62
C LEU A 74 12.50 1.88 -6.74
N PHE A 75 12.50 2.77 -5.76
CA PHE A 75 13.32 3.97 -5.77
C PHE A 75 14.30 3.98 -4.59
N LEU A 76 15.54 4.41 -4.86
CA LEU A 76 16.60 4.59 -3.87
C LEU A 76 17.32 5.91 -4.10
N LEU A 77 17.78 6.51 -3.00
CA LEU A 77 18.74 7.61 -3.02
C LEU A 77 20.15 7.06 -2.76
N LEU A 78 21.13 7.60 -3.46
CA LEU A 78 22.52 7.20 -3.30
C LEU A 78 23.50 8.36 -3.55
N ALA A 79 24.66 8.29 -2.93
CA ALA A 79 25.76 9.20 -3.16
C ALA A 79 27.01 8.40 -3.54
N GLU A 80 27.63 8.76 -4.64
CA GLU A 80 28.80 8.08 -5.18
C GLU A 80 29.95 9.07 -5.30
N SER A 81 31.11 8.71 -4.77
CA SER A 81 32.34 9.49 -5.01
C SER A 81 32.74 9.40 -6.46
N THR A 82 33.00 10.52 -7.09
CA THR A 82 33.52 10.56 -8.48
C THR A 82 35.00 10.24 -8.56
N GLY A 83 35.71 10.22 -7.42
CA GLY A 83 37.17 10.13 -7.38
C GLY A 83 37.88 11.47 -7.68
N ILE A 84 37.15 12.49 -8.11
CA ILE A 84 37.71 13.81 -8.42
C ILE A 84 37.96 14.58 -7.14
N GLN A 85 39.19 15.00 -6.92
CA GLN A 85 39.57 15.89 -5.82
C GLN A 85 39.15 17.32 -6.12
N ALA A 86 38.52 17.96 -5.14
CA ALA A 86 38.19 19.38 -5.21
C ALA A 86 39.46 20.23 -5.01
N ASN A 87 39.57 21.34 -5.71
CA ASN A 87 40.63 22.28 -5.51
C ASN A 87 40.42 23.15 -4.21
N ALA A 88 41.47 23.85 -3.79
CA ALA A 88 41.44 24.67 -2.55
C ALA A 88 40.33 25.74 -2.56
N GLU A 89 40.03 26.31 -3.73
CA GLU A 89 38.97 27.32 -3.90
C GLU A 89 37.58 26.70 -3.70
N ALA A 90 37.34 25.54 -4.27
CA ALA A 90 36.07 24.81 -4.08
C ALA A 90 35.87 24.42 -2.61
N ILE A 91 36.95 23.98 -1.93
CA ILE A 91 36.91 23.67 -0.49
C ILE A 91 36.61 24.94 0.34
N ALA A 92 37.22 26.05 0.02
CA ALA A 92 36.99 27.30 0.71
C ALA A 92 35.53 27.79 0.55
N LYS A 93 34.94 27.62 -0.64
CA LYS A 93 33.54 28.01 -0.91
C LYS A 93 32.48 27.14 -0.18
N THR A 94 32.84 25.90 0.23
CA THR A 94 31.91 25.05 0.95
C THR A 94 31.82 25.36 2.44
N ARG A 95 32.82 26.06 3.00
CA ARG A 95 32.85 26.41 4.43
C ARG A 95 31.69 27.34 4.79
N VAL A 96 30.73 26.82 5.56
CA VAL A 96 29.62 27.62 6.09
C VAL A 96 30.07 28.36 7.33
N LYS A 97 30.05 29.70 7.29
CA LYS A 97 30.24 30.53 8.50
C LYS A 97 28.85 30.59 9.18
N ILE A 98 28.76 30.08 10.40
CA ILE A 98 27.58 30.28 11.24
C ILE A 98 27.85 31.52 12.09
N GLU A 99 27.13 32.60 11.82
CA GLU A 99 27.18 33.82 12.66
C GLU A 99 26.72 33.47 14.09
N GLY A 100 27.52 33.86 15.09
CA GLY A 100 27.21 33.63 16.50
C GLY A 100 27.55 32.24 17.06
N SER A 101 28.06 31.30 16.27
CA SER A 101 28.53 30.04 16.80
C SER A 101 29.92 30.14 17.41
N LYS A 102 30.09 29.62 18.65
CA LYS A 102 31.42 29.35 19.18
C LYS A 102 32.13 28.36 18.26
N PRO A 103 33.44 28.54 17.97
CA PRO A 103 34.18 27.55 17.17
C PRO A 103 33.96 26.17 17.79
N LEU A 104 33.42 25.22 17.00
CA LEU A 104 33.32 23.83 17.43
C LEU A 104 34.74 23.33 17.70
N SER A 105 35.08 23.17 18.96
CA SER A 105 36.44 22.84 19.41
C SER A 105 36.88 21.41 19.04
N VAL A 106 36.00 20.64 18.43
CA VAL A 106 36.29 19.25 17.96
C VAL A 106 35.51 18.97 16.69
N VAL A 107 36.16 19.09 15.55
CA VAL A 107 35.67 18.49 14.29
C VAL A 107 35.87 16.98 14.39
N VAL A 108 34.79 16.24 14.57
CA VAL A 108 34.84 14.78 14.76
C VAL A 108 34.93 14.05 13.41
N ASN A 109 34.44 14.66 12.35
CA ASN A 109 34.43 14.06 11.01
C ASN A 109 35.23 14.95 10.04
N PRO A 110 36.07 14.36 9.18
CA PRO A 110 36.92 15.12 8.28
C PRO A 110 36.09 15.88 7.24
N GLU A 111 36.60 17.05 6.83
CA GLU A 111 36.07 17.78 5.68
C GLU A 111 36.16 16.92 4.42
N PRO A 112 35.10 16.88 3.59
CA PRO A 112 35.12 16.15 2.34
C PRO A 112 36.14 16.79 1.36
N LYS A 113 36.85 15.94 0.64
CA LYS A 113 37.83 16.35 -0.38
C LYS A 113 37.43 15.92 -1.79
N LEU A 114 36.49 15.00 -1.90
CA LEU A 114 36.06 14.40 -3.16
C LEU A 114 34.70 14.94 -3.57
N ILE A 115 34.55 15.22 -4.85
CA ILE A 115 33.27 15.51 -5.47
C ILE A 115 32.40 14.26 -5.45
N HIS A 116 31.13 14.41 -5.09
CA HIS A 116 30.15 13.33 -5.05
C HIS A 116 29.02 13.60 -6.02
N ARG A 117 28.54 12.54 -6.62
CA ARG A 117 27.32 12.50 -7.41
C ARG A 117 26.17 12.00 -6.54
N PHE A 118 25.11 12.79 -6.46
CA PHE A 118 23.89 12.49 -5.71
C PHE A 118 22.83 12.02 -6.70
N ASP A 119 22.44 10.77 -6.61
CA ASP A 119 21.61 10.15 -7.63
C ASP A 119 20.32 9.57 -7.06
N VAL A 120 19.30 9.55 -7.90
CA VAL A 120 18.08 8.76 -7.74
C VAL A 120 18.17 7.57 -8.68
N LEU A 121 17.92 6.40 -8.14
CA LEU A 121 17.88 5.15 -8.89
C LEU A 121 16.46 4.61 -8.88
N CYS A 122 15.96 4.24 -10.04
CA CYS A 122 14.72 3.48 -10.22
C CYS A 122 15.04 2.07 -10.73
N ILE A 123 14.47 1.08 -10.07
CA ILE A 123 14.68 -0.34 -10.33
C ILE A 123 13.33 -0.98 -10.64
N ASP A 124 13.26 -1.86 -11.61
CA ASP A 124 12.10 -2.73 -11.80
C ASP A 124 12.02 -3.74 -10.65
N ARG A 125 10.94 -3.67 -9.89
CA ARG A 125 10.70 -4.48 -8.70
C ARG A 125 10.73 -5.99 -9.00
N ARG A 126 10.24 -6.40 -10.17
CA ARG A 126 10.08 -7.81 -10.53
C ARG A 126 11.41 -8.47 -10.90
N SER A 127 12.28 -7.71 -11.56
CA SER A 127 13.52 -8.24 -12.16
C SER A 127 14.81 -7.74 -11.51
N GLY A 128 14.76 -6.69 -10.67
CA GLY A 128 15.94 -6.02 -10.15
C GLY A 128 16.73 -5.20 -11.18
N LYS A 129 16.25 -5.06 -12.41
CA LYS A 129 16.92 -4.29 -13.47
C LYS A 129 16.75 -2.79 -13.26
N PHE A 130 17.82 -2.03 -13.55
CA PHE A 130 17.75 -0.57 -13.54
C PHE A 130 16.86 -0.07 -14.67
N LEU A 131 15.81 0.67 -14.32
CA LEU A 131 14.95 1.36 -15.29
C LEU A 131 15.56 2.69 -15.69
N TRP A 132 16.03 3.44 -14.70
CA TRP A 132 16.74 4.70 -14.93
C TRP A 132 17.56 5.09 -13.69
N ARG A 133 18.58 5.94 -13.93
CA ARG A 133 19.38 6.61 -12.91
C ARG A 133 19.46 8.09 -13.28
N LYS A 134 19.23 8.99 -12.33
CA LYS A 134 19.28 10.44 -12.54
C LYS A 134 20.17 11.10 -11.50
N THR A 135 21.14 11.85 -11.98
CA THR A 135 21.96 12.71 -11.13
C THR A 135 21.18 13.97 -10.78
N VAL A 136 20.97 14.18 -9.49
CA VAL A 136 20.28 15.34 -8.93
C VAL A 136 21.25 16.51 -8.78
N ARG A 137 22.44 16.22 -8.24
CA ARG A 137 23.58 17.11 -8.03
C ARG A 137 24.90 16.39 -8.21
N GLU A 138 25.92 17.12 -8.64
CA GLU A 138 27.32 16.72 -8.58
C GLU A 138 28.10 17.88 -7.98
N GLU A 139 28.62 17.70 -6.78
CA GLU A 139 29.30 18.76 -6.03
C GLU A 139 30.19 18.22 -4.93
N LEU A 140 31.06 19.06 -4.40
CA LEU A 140 31.76 18.82 -3.14
C LEU A 140 30.76 18.96 -1.98
N PRO A 141 30.52 17.94 -1.14
CA PRO A 141 29.74 18.11 0.06
C PRO A 141 30.31 19.20 0.97
N HIS A 142 29.46 20.06 1.53
CA HIS A 142 29.92 21.20 2.33
C HIS A 142 30.34 20.80 3.75
N GLU A 143 29.95 19.61 4.22
CA GLU A 143 30.39 19.03 5.49
C GLU A 143 30.57 17.51 5.33
N GLY A 144 31.28 16.90 6.31
CA GLY A 144 31.43 15.44 6.38
C GLY A 144 30.17 14.71 6.82
N HIS A 145 30.35 13.43 7.13
CA HIS A 145 29.31 12.61 7.78
C HIS A 145 29.95 11.66 8.78
N HIS A 146 29.16 11.16 9.73
CA HIS A 146 29.62 10.10 10.62
C HIS A 146 30.00 8.86 9.83
N ARG A 147 31.03 8.13 10.28
CA ARG A 147 31.52 6.90 9.57
C ARG A 147 30.44 5.85 9.31
N ASP A 148 29.42 5.77 10.17
CA ASP A 148 28.27 4.87 10.06
C ASP A 148 27.07 5.52 9.37
N HIS A 149 27.24 6.70 8.78
CA HIS A 149 26.24 7.45 8.06
C HIS A 149 26.67 7.64 6.59
N GLY A 150 25.93 8.40 5.82
CA GLY A 150 26.27 8.72 4.44
C GLY A 150 25.56 9.97 3.97
N TYR A 151 25.84 10.40 2.75
CA TYR A 151 25.19 11.56 2.15
C TYR A 151 23.79 11.29 1.56
N ALA A 152 23.29 10.05 1.63
CA ALA A 152 22.00 9.63 1.08
C ALA A 152 21.23 8.76 2.07
N SER A 153 20.91 9.34 3.24
CA SER A 153 20.22 8.64 4.32
C SER A 153 18.73 8.94 4.37
N SER A 154 18.29 10.09 3.86
CA SER A 154 16.89 10.39 3.64
C SER A 154 16.28 9.40 2.64
N SER A 155 15.04 8.99 2.88
CA SER A 155 14.27 8.16 1.93
C SER A 155 13.30 9.06 1.15
N PRO A 156 13.09 8.80 -0.16
CA PRO A 156 12.10 9.55 -0.92
C PRO A 156 10.68 9.23 -0.46
N VAL A 157 9.69 9.98 -0.94
CA VAL A 157 8.27 9.71 -0.78
C VAL A 157 7.55 9.84 -2.12
N THR A 158 6.51 9.04 -2.35
CA THR A 158 5.73 9.09 -3.58
C THR A 158 4.23 9.09 -3.32
N ASP A 159 3.48 9.76 -4.19
CA ASP A 159 2.02 9.72 -4.27
C ASP A 159 1.51 8.84 -5.44
N GLY A 160 2.43 8.15 -6.12
CA GLY A 160 2.15 7.34 -7.29
C GLY A 160 2.11 8.09 -8.62
N GLN A 161 2.21 9.42 -8.59
CA GLN A 161 2.37 10.27 -9.77
C GLN A 161 3.76 10.90 -9.81
N HIS A 162 4.26 11.31 -8.65
CA HIS A 162 5.55 11.98 -8.48
C HIS A 162 6.37 11.32 -7.37
N LEU A 163 7.67 11.50 -7.48
CA LEU A 163 8.66 11.13 -6.49
C LEU A 163 9.27 12.41 -5.89
N TYR A 164 9.18 12.56 -4.58
CA TYR A 164 9.72 13.70 -3.84
C TYR A 164 10.95 13.28 -3.06
N ILE A 165 12.02 14.04 -3.21
CA ILE A 165 13.34 13.70 -2.74
C ILE A 165 13.87 14.85 -1.90
N ASN A 166 14.36 14.56 -0.71
CA ASN A 166 15.09 15.50 0.13
C ASN A 166 16.55 15.06 0.25
N TYR A 167 17.44 15.84 -0.37
CA TYR A 167 18.89 15.68 -0.20
C TYR A 167 19.46 16.74 0.76
N GLY A 168 18.63 17.30 1.63
CA GLY A 168 19.03 18.34 2.58
C GLY A 168 19.64 19.54 1.86
N SER A 169 20.87 19.89 2.19
CA SER A 169 21.61 21.01 1.60
C SER A 169 21.83 20.95 0.10
N ARG A 170 21.51 19.81 -0.56
CA ARG A 170 21.54 19.64 -2.03
C ARG A 170 20.17 19.84 -2.64
N GLY A 171 19.19 20.23 -1.83
CA GLY A 171 17.86 20.62 -2.25
C GLY A 171 16.79 19.55 -2.10
N VAL A 172 15.56 20.02 -2.27
CA VAL A 172 14.35 19.22 -2.36
C VAL A 172 13.91 19.17 -3.81
N HIS A 173 13.58 18.00 -4.33
CA HIS A 173 13.32 17.81 -5.75
C HIS A 173 12.06 16.98 -5.97
N CYS A 174 11.36 17.26 -7.06
CA CYS A 174 10.23 16.48 -7.56
C CYS A 174 10.56 15.93 -8.93
N TYR A 175 10.29 14.64 -9.12
CA TYR A 175 10.42 13.93 -10.37
C TYR A 175 9.12 13.22 -10.73
N THR A 176 8.85 13.01 -12.02
CA THR A 176 7.87 11.98 -12.41
C THR A 176 8.44 10.58 -12.11
N LEU A 177 7.60 9.56 -12.07
CA LEU A 177 8.08 8.19 -11.83
C LEU A 177 8.96 7.67 -12.99
N GLU A 178 8.94 8.32 -14.15
CA GLU A 178 9.80 8.06 -15.32
C GLU A 178 11.15 8.78 -15.24
N GLY A 179 11.41 9.56 -14.18
CA GLY A 179 12.67 10.24 -13.94
C GLY A 179 12.82 11.59 -14.65
N LYS A 180 11.73 12.25 -15.04
CA LYS A 180 11.75 13.64 -15.52
C LYS A 180 11.62 14.57 -14.32
N ARG A 181 12.55 15.52 -14.16
CA ARG A 181 12.50 16.53 -13.09
C ARG A 181 11.36 17.51 -13.35
N VAL A 182 10.50 17.71 -12.36
CA VAL A 182 9.37 18.64 -12.37
C VAL A 182 9.77 19.97 -11.76
N TRP A 183 10.33 19.95 -10.56
CA TRP A 183 10.84 21.14 -9.88
C TRP A 183 12.01 20.81 -8.94
N SER A 184 12.71 21.84 -8.49
CA SER A 184 13.82 21.78 -7.54
C SER A 184 13.76 23.01 -6.63
N ARG A 185 14.02 22.83 -5.33
CA ARG A 185 14.07 23.89 -4.32
C ARG A 185 15.35 23.78 -3.52
N ASP A 186 16.06 24.88 -3.45
CA ASP A 186 17.16 25.09 -2.52
C ASP A 186 16.57 25.70 -1.23
N LEU A 187 16.84 25.09 -0.09
CA LEU A 187 16.41 25.56 1.23
C LEU A 187 17.60 26.13 2.05
N GLY A 188 18.79 26.16 1.46
CA GLY A 188 20.02 26.59 2.08
C GLY A 188 20.94 25.44 2.46
N LYS A 189 21.88 25.67 3.36
CA LYS A 189 22.85 24.70 3.86
C LYS A 189 22.63 24.45 5.34
N MET A 190 22.56 23.19 5.74
CA MET A 190 22.58 22.76 7.13
C MET A 190 24.04 22.72 7.63
N THR A 191 24.23 22.98 8.89
CA THR A 191 25.42 22.54 9.61
C THR A 191 24.97 21.58 10.68
N THR A 192 25.27 20.30 10.52
CA THR A 192 24.83 19.30 11.46
C THR A 192 25.80 19.19 12.63
N ARG A 193 25.30 18.77 13.78
CA ARG A 193 26.10 18.59 14.99
C ARG A 193 27.31 17.70 14.69
N ARG A 194 28.51 18.22 14.94
CA ARG A 194 29.80 17.54 14.69
C ARG A 194 29.95 17.01 13.27
N HIS A 195 29.26 17.58 12.30
CA HIS A 195 29.20 17.14 10.92
C HIS A 195 28.81 15.66 10.82
N TYR A 196 27.76 15.25 11.55
CA TYR A 196 27.28 13.87 11.48
C TYR A 196 26.52 13.59 10.17
N GLY A 197 26.14 14.62 9.43
CA GLY A 197 25.39 14.52 8.18
C GLY A 197 23.88 14.64 8.34
N GLU A 198 23.20 14.79 7.23
CA GLU A 198 21.79 15.06 7.11
C GLU A 198 20.98 13.76 6.89
N GLY A 199 19.73 13.63 7.37
CA GLY A 199 19.03 12.35 7.30
C GLY A 199 17.51 12.36 7.40
N SER A 200 16.86 13.49 7.71
CA SER A 200 15.39 13.55 7.80
C SER A 200 14.73 13.33 6.44
N SER A 201 13.77 12.41 6.37
CA SER A 201 12.98 12.17 5.17
C SER A 201 11.80 13.17 5.09
N PRO A 202 11.29 13.49 3.90
CA PRO A 202 10.10 14.32 3.77
C PRO A 202 8.84 13.51 4.10
N ALA A 203 7.77 14.20 4.51
CA ALA A 203 6.44 13.62 4.70
C ALA A 203 5.44 14.27 3.74
N LEU A 204 4.43 13.52 3.28
CA LEU A 204 3.49 13.95 2.26
C LEU A 204 2.04 13.74 2.71
N HIS A 205 1.21 14.77 2.55
CA HIS A 205 -0.22 14.68 2.76
C HIS A 205 -0.97 15.60 1.79
N GLY A 206 -1.93 15.07 1.07
CA GLY A 206 -2.69 15.83 0.08
C GLY A 206 -1.77 16.55 -0.90
N ASN A 207 -1.80 17.88 -0.94
CA ASN A 207 -0.93 18.73 -1.77
C ASN A 207 0.29 19.29 -1.03
N THR A 208 0.54 18.84 0.20
CA THR A 208 1.56 19.41 1.08
C THR A 208 2.71 18.45 1.31
N LEU A 209 3.93 18.88 0.98
CA LEU A 209 5.18 18.19 1.27
C LEU A 209 5.86 18.89 2.46
N ILE A 210 6.10 18.16 3.54
CA ILE A 210 6.71 18.68 4.77
C ILE A 210 8.19 18.30 4.82
N VAL A 211 9.04 19.26 5.13
CA VAL A 211 10.48 19.06 5.31
C VAL A 211 10.90 19.64 6.66
N ASN A 212 11.51 18.79 7.49
CA ASN A 212 12.17 19.22 8.73
C ASN A 212 13.61 19.65 8.45
N TRP A 213 14.02 20.81 9.02
CA TRP A 213 15.31 21.44 8.77
C TRP A 213 15.97 21.83 10.10
N ASP A 214 16.19 20.82 10.96
CA ASP A 214 16.83 20.99 12.26
C ASP A 214 18.36 20.89 12.14
N HIS A 215 19.09 21.93 12.49
CA HIS A 215 20.55 21.99 12.42
C HIS A 215 21.14 22.97 13.47
N GLU A 216 22.44 23.15 13.50
CA GLU A 216 23.10 24.04 14.48
C GLU A 216 22.95 25.54 14.15
N GLY A 217 22.33 25.91 13.03
CA GLY A 217 21.94 27.29 12.69
C GLY A 217 20.46 27.53 13.00
N GLN A 218 19.82 28.46 12.24
CA GLN A 218 18.38 28.71 12.40
C GLN A 218 17.54 27.54 11.85
N SER A 219 17.08 26.71 12.74
CA SER A 219 16.19 25.58 12.40
C SER A 219 14.80 26.04 11.99
N PHE A 220 14.14 25.27 11.12
CA PHE A 220 12.76 25.50 10.71
C PHE A 220 12.10 24.21 10.23
N ILE A 221 10.79 24.25 10.12
CA ILE A 221 9.98 23.28 9.37
C ILE A 221 9.29 24.04 8.24
N VAL A 222 9.18 23.42 7.07
CA VAL A 222 8.57 24.05 5.91
C VAL A 222 7.58 23.10 5.23
N ALA A 223 6.45 23.66 4.83
CA ALA A 223 5.47 23.04 3.96
C ALA A 223 5.62 23.59 2.55
N LEU A 224 5.78 22.70 1.59
CA LEU A 224 5.88 23.01 0.17
C LEU A 224 4.66 22.49 -0.56
N ASN A 225 4.16 23.22 -1.53
CA ASN A 225 3.19 22.71 -2.49
C ASN A 225 3.86 21.63 -3.32
N LYS A 226 3.36 20.41 -3.28
CA LYS A 226 3.99 19.24 -3.90
C LYS A 226 4.13 19.37 -5.44
N LEU A 227 3.22 20.09 -6.11
CA LEU A 227 3.22 20.22 -7.56
C LEU A 227 4.19 21.29 -8.06
N THR A 228 4.42 22.34 -7.26
CA THR A 228 5.19 23.52 -7.69
C THR A 228 6.48 23.74 -6.92
N GLY A 229 6.66 23.11 -5.76
CA GLY A 229 7.77 23.35 -4.84
C GLY A 229 7.70 24.73 -4.13
N LYS A 230 6.65 25.53 -4.32
CA LYS A 230 6.47 26.81 -3.63
C LYS A 230 6.15 26.59 -2.16
N THR A 231 6.69 27.47 -1.32
CA THR A 231 6.39 27.44 0.12
C THR A 231 4.93 27.80 0.36
N ILE A 232 4.23 26.95 1.12
CA ILE A 232 2.89 27.22 1.64
C ILE A 232 3.05 27.98 2.95
N TRP A 233 3.81 27.42 3.89
CA TRP A 233 4.19 28.06 5.13
C TRP A 233 5.59 27.61 5.59
N LYS A 234 6.19 28.37 6.50
CA LYS A 234 7.47 28.09 7.13
C LYS A 234 7.41 28.54 8.58
N ALA A 235 7.74 27.67 9.52
CA ALA A 235 7.80 27.97 10.94
C ALA A 235 9.24 27.80 11.45
N ASN A 236 9.77 28.84 12.09
CA ASN A 236 11.07 28.76 12.76
C ASN A 236 10.99 27.83 13.96
N ARG A 237 12.11 27.16 14.25
CA ARG A 237 12.26 26.24 15.38
C ARG A 237 13.50 26.63 16.18
N ASP A 238 13.36 26.58 17.49
CA ASP A 238 14.47 26.77 18.45
C ASP A 238 15.11 25.39 18.75
N GLU A 239 15.41 24.61 17.70
CA GLU A 239 16.03 23.30 17.81
C GLU A 239 17.48 23.32 17.34
N VAL A 240 18.26 22.41 17.87
CA VAL A 240 19.55 21.99 17.33
C VAL A 240 19.34 20.77 16.44
N THR A 241 20.42 20.24 15.85
CA THR A 241 20.34 19.11 14.94
C THR A 241 19.48 17.98 15.49
N SER A 242 18.47 17.58 14.72
CA SER A 242 17.70 16.35 14.87
C SER A 242 17.54 15.68 13.51
N TRP A 243 17.25 14.35 13.51
CA TRP A 243 17.14 13.57 12.27
C TRP A 243 15.75 12.91 12.12
N ALA A 244 14.84 13.19 13.02
CA ALA A 244 13.49 12.63 13.00
C ALA A 244 12.73 13.04 11.73
N THR A 245 12.10 12.08 11.09
CA THR A 245 11.16 12.32 9.99
C THR A 245 9.83 12.82 10.55
N PRO A 246 9.23 13.88 9.99
CA PRO A 246 7.90 14.35 10.38
C PRO A 246 6.85 13.25 10.21
N LEU A 247 5.95 13.12 11.18
CA LEU A 247 4.79 12.25 11.14
C LEU A 247 3.54 13.11 10.91
N ILE A 248 2.71 12.75 9.92
CA ILE A 248 1.42 13.41 9.69
C ILE A 248 0.34 12.55 10.31
N VAL A 249 -0.49 13.17 11.14
CA VAL A 249 -1.55 12.49 11.91
C VAL A 249 -2.88 13.18 11.67
N GLN A 250 -3.92 12.38 11.47
CA GLN A 250 -5.31 12.85 11.53
C GLN A 250 -5.94 12.36 12.84
N HIS A 251 -6.46 13.31 13.62
CA HIS A 251 -7.11 13.01 14.90
C HIS A 251 -8.24 14.02 15.11
N ASP A 252 -9.44 13.53 15.40
CA ASP A 252 -10.66 14.33 15.65
C ASP A 252 -10.90 15.44 14.59
N GLY A 253 -10.71 15.08 13.32
CA GLY A 253 -10.92 15.99 12.19
C GLY A 253 -9.76 16.97 11.94
N GLN A 254 -8.76 17.05 12.82
CA GLN A 254 -7.58 17.89 12.65
C GLN A 254 -6.41 17.10 12.07
N THR A 255 -5.81 17.63 11.01
CA THR A 255 -4.55 17.10 10.46
C THR A 255 -3.38 17.90 11.01
N GLN A 256 -2.44 17.20 11.64
CA GLN A 256 -1.30 17.82 12.29
C GLN A 256 0.02 17.13 11.92
N VAL A 257 1.12 17.89 11.98
CA VAL A 257 2.48 17.43 11.70
C VAL A 257 3.26 17.35 12.99
N VAL A 258 3.63 16.16 13.41
CA VAL A 258 4.39 15.92 14.65
C VAL A 258 5.86 15.70 14.33
N VAL A 259 6.75 16.46 14.96
CA VAL A 259 8.19 16.36 14.78
C VAL A 259 8.90 16.29 16.13
N SER A 260 9.68 15.23 16.33
CA SER A 260 10.58 15.10 17.48
C SER A 260 11.83 15.95 17.28
N GLY A 261 12.15 16.80 18.25
CA GLY A 261 13.36 17.59 18.31
C GLY A 261 14.10 17.39 19.63
N THR A 262 15.31 17.92 19.75
CA THR A 262 16.15 17.79 20.95
C THR A 262 15.52 18.51 22.14
N HIS A 263 15.03 19.73 21.94
CA HIS A 263 14.42 20.50 23.01
C HIS A 263 12.97 20.10 23.22
N ARG A 264 12.19 19.94 22.13
CA ARG A 264 10.77 19.64 22.22
C ARG A 264 10.28 18.77 21.08
N VAL A 265 9.33 17.91 21.37
CA VAL A 265 8.39 17.40 20.37
C VAL A 265 7.38 18.50 20.09
N ARG A 266 7.09 18.81 18.83
CA ARG A 266 6.08 19.82 18.45
C ARG A 266 5.12 19.27 17.44
N SER A 267 3.88 19.67 17.57
CA SER A 267 2.83 19.48 16.58
C SER A 267 2.47 20.81 15.94
N TYR A 268 2.32 20.77 14.63
CA TYR A 268 1.96 21.93 13.81
C TYR A 268 0.65 21.64 13.07
N ASP A 269 -0.21 22.65 12.93
CA ASP A 269 -1.31 22.56 11.98
C ASP A 269 -0.74 22.45 10.56
N ILE A 270 -1.29 21.50 9.78
CA ILE A 270 -0.77 21.24 8.42
C ILE A 270 -1.06 22.38 7.44
N GLN A 271 -2.08 23.22 7.71
CA GLN A 271 -2.54 24.24 6.79
C GLN A 271 -1.67 25.51 6.86
N ASP A 272 -1.31 25.95 8.07
CA ASP A 272 -0.64 27.22 8.29
C ASP A 272 0.67 27.16 9.09
N GLY A 273 1.00 25.97 9.67
CA GLY A 273 2.21 25.78 10.46
C GLY A 273 2.14 26.34 11.89
N THR A 274 0.96 26.71 12.37
CA THR A 274 0.74 27.10 13.76
C THR A 274 1.07 25.95 14.70
N VAL A 275 1.82 26.25 15.80
CA VAL A 275 2.11 25.23 16.82
C VAL A 275 0.83 24.92 17.61
N LEU A 276 0.37 23.71 17.52
CA LEU A 276 -0.81 23.24 18.26
C LEU A 276 -0.44 22.86 19.70
N TRP A 277 0.64 22.12 19.85
CA TRP A 277 1.17 21.74 21.14
C TRP A 277 2.69 21.47 21.08
N ALA A 278 3.33 21.50 22.24
CA ALA A 278 4.73 21.13 22.40
C ALA A 278 4.91 20.33 23.68
N CYS A 279 5.90 19.42 23.71
CA CYS A 279 6.25 18.62 24.88
C CYS A 279 7.77 18.52 25.01
N GLY A 280 8.32 18.90 26.16
CA GLY A 280 9.73 18.77 26.49
C GLY A 280 10.10 17.35 26.92
N GLY A 281 11.35 17.17 27.38
CA GLY A 281 11.83 15.94 28.02
C GLY A 281 12.59 14.98 27.10
N GLN A 282 12.78 15.32 25.83
CA GLN A 282 13.66 14.54 24.93
C GLN A 282 15.15 14.71 25.34
N THR A 283 15.98 13.78 24.86
CA THR A 283 17.45 13.85 25.04
C THR A 283 18.12 14.41 23.78
N VAL A 284 19.42 14.68 23.85
CA VAL A 284 20.16 15.22 22.70
C VAL A 284 20.25 14.23 21.54
N ASN A 285 20.43 14.74 20.31
CA ASN A 285 20.57 13.96 19.07
C ASN A 285 19.36 13.06 18.80
N VAL A 286 18.18 13.63 18.72
CA VAL A 286 16.95 12.86 18.45
C VAL A 286 16.97 12.35 17.00
N ILE A 287 16.89 11.01 16.85
CA ILE A 287 16.84 10.33 15.57
C ILE A 287 15.52 9.58 15.39
N PRO A 288 14.99 8.84 16.40
CA PRO A 288 13.76 8.08 16.25
C PRO A 288 12.59 8.98 15.84
N SER A 289 11.89 8.59 14.80
CA SER A 289 10.69 9.28 14.33
C SER A 289 9.47 8.87 15.14
N PRO A 290 8.49 9.75 15.33
CA PRO A 290 7.26 9.46 16.04
C PRO A 290 6.47 8.34 15.36
N VAL A 291 5.64 7.61 16.12
CA VAL A 291 4.59 6.73 15.60
C VAL A 291 3.25 7.05 16.25
N TYR A 292 2.14 6.85 15.54
CA TYR A 292 0.79 7.17 16.00
C TYR A 292 -0.10 5.95 16.04
N GLY A 293 -0.95 5.87 17.02
CA GLY A 293 -2.05 4.91 17.15
C GLY A 293 -2.75 5.06 18.50
N LEU A 294 -3.93 4.52 18.64
CA LEU A 294 -4.73 4.54 19.89
C LEU A 294 -4.96 5.96 20.45
N GLY A 295 -5.07 6.97 19.57
CA GLY A 295 -5.23 8.37 19.97
C GLY A 295 -3.98 9.01 20.59
N MET A 296 -2.82 8.37 20.50
CA MET A 296 -1.56 8.83 21.09
C MET A 296 -0.42 8.85 20.08
N VAL A 297 0.51 9.78 20.27
CA VAL A 297 1.80 9.79 19.59
C VAL A 297 2.88 9.27 20.55
N TYR A 298 3.64 8.28 20.08
CA TYR A 298 4.76 7.72 20.82
C TYR A 298 6.06 8.28 20.28
N VAL A 299 6.88 8.85 21.15
CA VAL A 299 8.15 9.49 20.82
C VAL A 299 9.25 8.98 21.74
N ALA A 300 10.47 8.87 21.22
CA ALA A 300 11.59 8.38 22.02
C ALA A 300 12.92 9.04 21.63
N SER A 301 13.84 9.03 22.58
CA SER A 301 15.24 9.40 22.39
C SER A 301 16.14 8.63 23.38
N GLY A 302 17.41 8.41 23.00
CA GLY A 302 18.26 7.51 23.77
C GLY A 302 19.77 7.82 23.74
N TYR A 303 20.17 8.99 23.29
CA TYR A 303 21.57 9.41 23.34
C TYR A 303 21.84 10.32 24.55
N ARG A 304 22.82 9.95 25.40
CA ARG A 304 23.15 10.68 26.65
C ARG A 304 21.93 10.96 27.54
N GLY A 305 21.07 9.97 27.66
CA GLY A 305 19.82 10.00 28.39
C GLY A 305 18.91 8.90 27.92
N ARG A 306 17.71 8.83 28.48
CA ARG A 306 16.66 7.86 28.11
C ARG A 306 15.31 8.52 28.30
N ALA A 307 14.55 8.65 27.23
CA ALA A 307 13.21 9.22 27.30
C ALA A 307 12.31 8.58 26.24
N MET A 308 11.09 8.26 26.64
CA MET A 308 10.01 7.84 25.77
C MET A 308 8.70 8.30 26.39
N TYR A 309 7.82 8.86 25.57
CA TYR A 309 6.52 9.39 25.99
C TYR A 309 5.42 8.87 25.08
N ALA A 310 4.26 8.51 25.67
CA ALA A 310 2.99 8.36 25.01
C ALA A 310 2.17 9.62 25.26
N ILE A 311 1.98 10.45 24.23
CA ILE A 311 1.33 11.74 24.34
C ILE A 311 -0.05 11.62 23.70
N LYS A 312 -1.10 11.85 24.51
CA LYS A 312 -2.50 11.89 24.05
C LYS A 312 -2.71 13.10 23.13
N LEU A 313 -3.35 12.89 22.02
CA LEU A 313 -3.80 13.97 21.15
C LEU A 313 -5.10 14.60 21.67
N GLY A 314 -5.55 15.70 21.04
CA GLY A 314 -6.70 16.49 21.50
C GLY A 314 -6.37 17.53 22.56
N HIS A 315 -5.11 17.71 22.95
CA HIS A 315 -4.61 18.75 23.86
C HIS A 315 -3.83 19.82 23.10
N GLN A 316 -3.72 21.03 23.68
CA GLN A 316 -3.04 22.18 23.10
C GLN A 316 -2.06 22.82 24.08
N GLY A 317 -1.12 23.61 23.57
CA GLY A 317 -0.14 24.36 24.36
C GLY A 317 1.05 23.52 24.84
N ASP A 318 1.60 23.82 26.00
CA ASP A 318 2.73 23.06 26.58
C ASP A 318 2.22 21.86 27.37
N LEU A 319 2.51 20.66 26.87
CA LEU A 319 2.09 19.41 27.46
C LEU A 319 3.11 18.78 28.41
N THR A 320 4.23 19.46 28.64
CA THR A 320 5.33 18.95 29.49
C THR A 320 4.84 18.72 30.93
N GLY A 321 4.94 17.48 31.42
CA GLY A 321 4.53 17.09 32.78
C GLY A 321 3.03 17.17 33.04
N THR A 322 2.20 17.27 32.00
CA THR A 322 0.73 17.32 32.13
C THR A 322 0.10 15.93 32.00
N LYS A 323 -1.23 15.83 32.25
CA LYS A 323 -2.02 14.60 32.06
C LYS A 323 -2.16 14.16 30.59
N ALA A 324 -1.71 14.99 29.64
CA ALA A 324 -1.60 14.63 28.25
C ALA A 324 -0.55 13.53 28.02
N ILE A 325 0.48 13.45 28.89
CA ILE A 325 1.40 12.30 28.92
C ILE A 325 0.68 11.14 29.60
N ALA A 326 0.27 10.16 28.81
CA ALA A 326 -0.42 8.97 29.30
C ALA A 326 0.51 8.11 30.16
N TRP A 327 1.74 7.92 29.69
CA TRP A 327 2.81 7.20 30.37
C TRP A 327 4.18 7.57 29.78
N GLU A 328 5.23 7.26 30.53
CA GLU A 328 6.60 7.54 30.14
C GLU A 328 7.58 6.47 30.58
N VAL A 329 8.71 6.35 29.88
CA VAL A 329 9.78 5.40 30.17
C VAL A 329 11.13 6.09 30.07
N HIS A 330 11.96 5.88 31.13
CA HIS A 330 13.30 6.47 31.21
C HIS A 330 14.42 5.41 31.25
N ARG A 331 14.20 4.25 30.64
CA ARG A 331 15.20 3.18 30.54
C ARG A 331 15.09 2.45 29.20
N SER A 332 16.21 1.90 28.72
CA SER A 332 16.28 1.05 27.53
C SER A 332 15.64 1.65 26.26
N THR A 333 15.61 2.99 26.13
CA THR A 333 15.01 3.67 24.96
C THR A 333 15.97 3.73 23.76
N PRO A 334 15.47 3.82 22.53
CA PRO A 334 16.28 3.72 21.33
C PRO A 334 17.06 5.00 21.04
N TYR A 335 18.22 4.86 20.38
CA TYR A 335 18.99 5.99 19.86
C TYR A 335 18.77 6.21 18.36
N ILE A 336 18.96 5.20 17.50
CA ILE A 336 18.79 5.31 16.05
C ILE A 336 17.49 4.68 15.57
N PRO A 337 17.17 3.41 15.88
CA PRO A 337 15.94 2.79 15.38
C PRO A 337 14.69 3.50 15.90
N SER A 338 13.73 3.73 15.01
CA SER A 338 12.41 4.23 15.42
C SER A 338 11.56 3.14 16.06
N LEU A 339 10.54 3.57 16.80
CA LEU A 339 9.57 2.70 17.45
C LEU A 339 8.76 1.90 16.41
N LEU A 340 8.22 0.76 16.84
CA LEU A 340 7.19 0.03 16.10
C LEU A 340 5.96 -0.11 17.00
N LEU A 341 4.85 0.44 16.56
CA LEU A 341 3.53 0.19 17.14
C LEU A 341 2.85 -0.92 16.35
N HIS A 342 2.62 -2.06 16.98
CA HIS A 342 2.03 -3.23 16.32
C HIS A 342 1.22 -4.07 17.31
N GLN A 343 -0.03 -4.41 16.97
CA GLN A 343 -0.94 -5.17 17.82
C GLN A 343 -1.02 -4.61 19.25
N GLU A 344 -1.31 -3.31 19.35
CA GLU A 344 -1.46 -2.57 20.62
C GLU A 344 -0.24 -2.64 21.55
N LYS A 345 0.94 -2.92 21.01
CA LYS A 345 2.22 -2.95 21.71
C LYS A 345 3.24 -2.06 21.04
N VAL A 346 4.08 -1.42 21.84
CA VAL A 346 5.20 -0.62 21.37
C VAL A 346 6.50 -1.38 21.57
N TYR A 347 7.20 -1.61 20.46
CA TYR A 347 8.49 -2.31 20.43
C TYR A 347 9.61 -1.30 20.16
N PHE A 348 10.70 -1.42 20.92
CA PHE A 348 11.87 -0.55 20.78
C PHE A 348 13.14 -1.17 21.33
N PHE A 349 14.29 -0.61 20.95
CA PHE A 349 15.61 -1.15 21.31
C PHE A 349 16.27 -0.35 22.42
N SER A 350 17.20 -0.98 23.16
CA SER A 350 18.11 -0.29 24.07
C SER A 350 19.23 0.37 23.28
N ALA A 351 19.17 1.70 23.12
CA ALA A 351 20.11 2.46 22.28
C ALA A 351 20.19 1.86 20.87
N ASN A 352 21.37 1.39 20.45
CA ASN A 352 21.62 0.71 19.17
C ASN A 352 21.92 -0.76 19.36
N GLN A 353 21.60 -1.33 20.50
CA GLN A 353 21.87 -2.73 20.82
C GLN A 353 20.70 -3.61 20.34
N ALA A 354 21.00 -4.85 19.97
CA ALA A 354 19.98 -5.83 19.63
C ALA A 354 19.28 -6.38 20.92
N ARG A 355 18.76 -5.47 21.72
CA ARG A 355 18.02 -5.75 22.96
C ARG A 355 16.65 -5.10 22.86
N LEU A 356 15.63 -5.92 22.72
CA LEU A 356 14.26 -5.48 22.45
C LEU A 356 13.46 -5.32 23.74
N SER A 357 12.68 -4.26 23.80
CA SER A 357 11.64 -4.02 24.81
C SER A 357 10.27 -4.04 24.15
N CYS A 358 9.27 -4.51 24.89
CA CYS A 358 7.87 -4.51 24.50
C CYS A 358 7.02 -3.99 25.64
N TYR A 359 6.22 -2.98 25.35
CA TYR A 359 5.31 -2.36 26.32
C TYR A 359 3.88 -2.37 25.76
N ASP A 360 2.90 -2.48 26.65
CA ASP A 360 1.52 -2.21 26.29
C ASP A 360 1.37 -0.75 25.87
N ALA A 361 0.71 -0.52 24.75
CA ALA A 361 0.62 0.82 24.17
C ALA A 361 -0.36 1.73 24.92
N HIS A 362 -1.36 1.18 25.61
CA HIS A 362 -2.37 1.95 26.33
C HIS A 362 -1.85 2.53 27.64
N ASP A 363 -1.20 1.69 28.45
CA ASP A 363 -0.85 2.03 29.84
C ASP A 363 0.66 2.03 30.13
N GLY A 364 1.49 1.66 29.15
CA GLY A 364 2.94 1.62 29.32
C GLY A 364 3.44 0.48 30.21
N LYS A 365 2.62 -0.53 30.49
CA LYS A 365 3.06 -1.70 31.26
C LYS A 365 4.05 -2.53 30.46
N ALA A 366 5.20 -2.79 31.05
CA ALA A 366 6.24 -3.58 30.40
C ALA A 366 5.85 -5.06 30.28
N ASN A 367 5.88 -5.61 29.09
CA ASN A 367 5.84 -7.05 28.86
C ASN A 367 7.22 -7.67 29.07
N TYR A 368 8.25 -7.06 28.43
CA TYR A 368 9.66 -7.37 28.65
C TYR A 368 10.54 -6.16 28.34
N VAL A 369 11.73 -6.10 28.96
CA VAL A 369 12.62 -4.93 28.88
C VAL A 369 14.03 -5.34 28.53
N GLY A 370 14.53 -4.87 27.38
CA GLY A 370 15.90 -5.03 26.97
C GLY A 370 16.34 -6.49 26.82
N GLU A 371 15.44 -7.37 26.40
CA GLU A 371 15.74 -8.78 26.15
C GLU A 371 16.66 -8.93 24.92
N PRO A 372 17.75 -9.70 25.02
CA PRO A 372 18.69 -9.86 23.92
C PRO A 372 18.11 -10.72 22.79
N ILE A 373 18.18 -10.23 21.54
CA ILE A 373 17.90 -11.03 20.36
C ILE A 373 19.17 -11.79 19.99
N LYS A 374 19.22 -13.07 20.31
CA LYS A 374 20.38 -13.94 20.00
C LYS A 374 20.64 -13.97 18.51
N GLY A 375 21.90 -13.78 18.09
CA GLY A 375 22.33 -13.80 16.68
C GLY A 375 22.27 -12.45 15.97
N LEU A 376 21.84 -11.38 16.63
CA LEU A 376 21.92 -10.01 16.14
C LEU A 376 22.98 -9.21 16.92
N TYR A 377 23.72 -8.36 16.20
CA TYR A 377 24.74 -7.46 16.76
C TYR A 377 24.46 -6.04 16.26
N GLY A 378 24.03 -5.15 17.14
CA GLY A 378 23.68 -3.78 16.81
C GLY A 378 22.45 -3.69 15.90
N VAL A 379 21.67 -2.63 16.02
CA VAL A 379 20.50 -2.37 15.20
C VAL A 379 20.44 -0.89 14.87
N TYR A 380 20.47 -0.54 13.58
CA TYR A 380 20.25 0.81 13.07
C TYR A 380 18.95 0.87 12.28
N ALA A 381 18.63 -0.20 11.56
CA ALA A 381 17.37 -0.36 10.87
C ALA A 381 16.18 -0.33 11.83
N SER A 382 15.16 0.41 11.49
CA SER A 382 13.90 0.39 12.23
C SER A 382 13.13 -0.90 11.93
N PRO A 383 12.48 -1.54 12.93
CA PRO A 383 11.74 -2.77 12.73
C PRO A 383 10.50 -2.52 11.85
N VAL A 384 10.11 -3.55 11.11
CA VAL A 384 8.89 -3.56 10.30
C VAL A 384 8.05 -4.78 10.63
N ALA A 385 6.73 -4.71 10.41
CA ALA A 385 5.84 -5.81 10.72
C ALA A 385 4.77 -6.04 9.65
N VAL A 386 4.38 -7.31 9.50
CA VAL A 386 3.25 -7.74 8.69
C VAL A 386 2.57 -8.94 9.35
N GLY A 387 1.24 -8.88 9.49
CA GLY A 387 0.49 -9.94 10.18
C GLY A 387 1.02 -10.22 11.58
N ASP A 388 1.34 -11.47 11.86
CA ASP A 388 1.86 -11.91 13.16
C ASP A 388 3.39 -11.99 13.23
N ARG A 389 4.11 -11.16 12.45
CA ARG A 389 5.58 -11.17 12.41
C ARG A 389 6.18 -9.79 12.43
N ILE A 390 7.24 -9.66 13.22
CA ILE A 390 8.11 -8.49 13.29
C ILE A 390 9.48 -8.87 12.73
N TYR A 391 9.99 -8.07 11.81
CA TYR A 391 11.30 -8.24 11.18
C TYR A 391 12.28 -7.24 11.76
N VAL A 392 13.33 -7.74 12.39
CA VAL A 392 14.38 -6.93 13.00
C VAL A 392 15.69 -7.22 12.29
N THR A 393 16.22 -6.24 11.56
CA THR A 393 17.47 -6.38 10.84
C THR A 393 18.62 -5.76 11.63
N GLY A 394 19.60 -6.56 11.98
CA GLY A 394 20.84 -6.13 12.61
C GLY A 394 21.88 -5.66 11.61
N ARG A 395 22.89 -4.90 12.09
CA ARG A 395 23.93 -4.29 11.26
C ARG A 395 24.79 -5.29 10.47
N SER A 396 24.94 -6.52 10.96
CA SER A 396 25.63 -7.60 10.24
C SER A 396 24.79 -8.26 9.12
N GLY A 397 23.60 -7.73 8.82
CA GLY A 397 22.69 -8.27 7.82
C GLY A 397 21.91 -9.51 8.28
N ASN A 398 22.04 -9.87 9.55
CA ASN A 398 21.16 -10.88 10.14
C ASN A 398 19.81 -10.26 10.45
N THR A 399 18.72 -10.95 10.12
CA THR A 399 17.37 -10.51 10.41
C THR A 399 16.65 -11.54 11.28
N ALA A 400 16.20 -11.12 12.45
CA ALA A 400 15.35 -11.91 13.32
C ALA A 400 13.89 -11.73 12.94
N ILE A 401 13.14 -12.82 12.91
CA ILE A 401 11.69 -12.86 12.81
C ILE A 401 11.15 -13.16 14.19
N ILE A 402 10.26 -12.30 14.66
CA ILE A 402 9.75 -12.33 16.04
C ILE A 402 8.23 -12.38 15.97
N SER A 403 7.61 -13.31 16.72
CA SER A 403 6.17 -13.28 16.96
C SER A 403 5.81 -12.16 17.94
N PRO A 404 4.82 -11.31 17.65
CA PRO A 404 4.28 -10.36 18.62
C PRO A 404 3.75 -11.08 19.87
N GLY A 405 3.96 -10.49 21.04
CA GLY A 405 3.44 -11.12 22.27
C GLY A 405 4.06 -10.59 23.55
N PRO A 406 3.59 -11.10 24.72
CA PRO A 406 4.05 -10.65 26.05
C PRO A 406 5.43 -11.21 26.44
N LYS A 407 6.00 -12.11 25.65
CA LYS A 407 7.36 -12.65 25.81
C LYS A 407 8.09 -12.56 24.49
N LEU A 408 9.40 -12.31 24.52
CA LEU A 408 10.22 -12.33 23.31
C LEU A 408 10.28 -13.76 22.76
N ASN A 409 9.70 -13.96 21.58
CA ASN A 409 9.76 -15.21 20.83
C ASN A 409 10.43 -14.98 19.48
N VAL A 410 11.69 -15.43 19.35
CA VAL A 410 12.44 -15.37 18.09
C VAL A 410 12.22 -16.67 17.34
N GLU A 411 11.39 -16.61 16.29
CA GLU A 411 11.09 -17.78 15.44
C GLU A 411 12.32 -18.23 14.64
N ARG A 412 13.07 -17.25 14.12
CA ARG A 412 14.20 -17.49 13.22
C ARG A 412 15.15 -16.32 13.15
N VAL A 413 16.41 -16.60 12.79
CA VAL A 413 17.40 -15.60 12.40
C VAL A 413 17.96 -15.98 11.03
N ASN A 414 17.72 -15.13 10.05
CA ASN A 414 18.19 -15.28 8.67
C ASN A 414 19.46 -14.45 8.42
N ARG A 415 20.31 -14.85 7.47
CA ARG A 415 21.60 -14.22 7.21
C ARG A 415 21.76 -13.86 5.74
N LEU A 416 22.11 -12.59 5.46
CA LEU A 416 22.40 -12.15 4.09
C LEU A 416 23.90 -12.17 3.75
N GLY A 417 24.77 -12.12 4.77
CA GLY A 417 26.22 -12.06 4.57
C GLY A 417 26.74 -10.70 4.10
N GLU A 418 25.98 -9.63 4.35
CA GLU A 418 26.33 -8.25 4.01
C GLU A 418 25.81 -7.30 5.08
N ASP A 419 26.54 -6.25 5.42
CA ASP A 419 26.13 -5.24 6.40
C ASP A 419 24.88 -4.46 5.93
N VAL A 420 23.99 -4.17 6.88
CA VAL A 420 22.73 -3.47 6.66
C VAL A 420 22.51 -2.39 7.72
N ASP A 421 22.35 -1.14 7.28
CA ASP A 421 21.97 -0.02 8.14
C ASP A 421 20.58 0.57 7.75
N ALA A 422 20.08 0.29 6.55
CA ALA A 422 18.78 0.74 6.06
C ALA A 422 17.64 -0.09 6.62
N SER A 423 16.50 0.56 6.88
CA SER A 423 15.28 -0.16 7.26
C SER A 423 14.72 -0.96 6.09
N PRO A 424 14.21 -2.17 6.32
CA PRO A 424 13.59 -2.97 5.26
C PRO A 424 12.23 -2.40 4.82
N ALA A 425 11.76 -2.86 3.66
CA ALA A 425 10.42 -2.60 3.17
C ALA A 425 9.71 -3.92 2.87
N ILE A 426 8.39 -3.99 3.11
CA ILE A 426 7.57 -5.17 2.87
C ILE A 426 6.47 -4.80 1.87
N VAL A 427 6.35 -5.57 0.79
CA VAL A 427 5.27 -5.38 -0.19
C VAL A 427 4.74 -6.75 -0.61
N GLY A 428 3.51 -7.05 -0.22
CA GLY A 428 2.91 -8.36 -0.47
C GLY A 428 3.74 -9.49 0.16
N ASN A 429 4.23 -10.40 -0.69
CA ASN A 429 5.05 -11.54 -0.27
C ASN A 429 6.57 -11.29 -0.40
N GLU A 430 6.98 -10.04 -0.55
CA GLU A 430 8.38 -9.68 -0.78
C GLU A 430 8.93 -8.81 0.34
N LEU A 431 10.15 -9.12 0.76
CA LEU A 431 10.94 -8.34 1.70
C LEU A 431 12.13 -7.72 0.96
N TYR A 432 12.28 -6.41 1.06
CA TYR A 432 13.37 -5.68 0.43
C TYR A 432 14.35 -5.21 1.48
N ILE A 433 15.61 -5.61 1.33
CA ILE A 433 16.70 -5.22 2.22
C ILE A 433 17.81 -4.56 1.41
N ARG A 434 18.14 -3.32 1.78
CA ARG A 434 19.29 -2.61 1.23
C ARG A 434 20.52 -2.88 2.10
N GLY A 435 21.47 -3.62 1.56
CA GLY A 435 22.82 -3.76 2.09
C GLY A 435 23.71 -2.57 1.71
N ARG A 436 24.95 -2.60 2.13
CA ARG A 436 25.94 -1.55 1.78
C ARG A 436 26.28 -1.51 0.30
N THR A 437 26.28 -2.66 -0.36
CA THR A 437 26.67 -2.79 -1.77
C THR A 437 25.59 -3.35 -2.67
N HIS A 438 24.58 -4.01 -2.12
CA HIS A 438 23.51 -4.63 -2.88
C HIS A 438 22.12 -4.30 -2.32
N LEU A 439 21.14 -4.33 -3.21
CA LEU A 439 19.73 -4.41 -2.85
C LEU A 439 19.24 -5.83 -3.10
N TYR A 440 18.51 -6.36 -2.15
CA TYR A 440 17.92 -7.69 -2.18
C TYR A 440 16.41 -7.59 -2.25
N CYS A 441 15.80 -8.38 -3.12
CA CYS A 441 14.42 -8.78 -3.04
C CYS A 441 14.39 -10.23 -2.55
N ILE A 442 13.82 -10.43 -1.39
CA ILE A 442 13.69 -11.72 -0.75
C ILE A 442 12.23 -12.12 -0.89
N ALA A 443 12.01 -13.27 -1.52
CA ALA A 443 10.71 -13.90 -1.66
C ALA A 443 10.91 -15.39 -1.46
N GLU A 444 10.01 -16.04 -0.76
CA GLU A 444 10.08 -17.49 -0.69
C GLU A 444 9.90 -18.01 -2.12
N GLU A 445 10.90 -18.74 -2.63
CA GLU A 445 10.63 -19.64 -3.75
C GLU A 445 9.51 -20.54 -3.26
N LYS A 446 8.38 -20.52 -3.93
CA LYS A 446 7.33 -21.50 -3.70
C LYS A 446 8.02 -22.85 -3.86
N THR A 447 8.39 -23.46 -2.73
CA THR A 447 8.98 -24.80 -2.76
C THR A 447 7.96 -25.72 -3.37
N SER A 448 8.15 -26.01 -4.64
CA SER A 448 7.75 -27.29 -5.17
C SER A 448 8.46 -28.32 -4.29
N THR A 449 7.75 -29.22 -3.63
CA THR A 449 8.28 -30.49 -3.11
C THR A 449 9.29 -31.00 -4.12
N PRO A 450 10.49 -31.50 -3.71
CA PRO A 450 11.50 -31.93 -4.66
C PRO A 450 10.94 -33.07 -5.51
N ALA A 451 10.41 -32.70 -6.67
CA ALA A 451 10.18 -33.63 -7.75
C ALA A 451 11.42 -33.55 -8.62
N ALA A 452 12.16 -34.64 -8.67
CA ALA A 452 13.07 -34.93 -9.74
C ALA A 452 12.41 -34.64 -11.09
N SER A 453 13.22 -34.10 -12.04
CA SER A 453 12.94 -33.94 -13.48
C SER A 453 12.04 -32.77 -13.89
N THR A 454 12.59 -31.88 -14.75
CA THR A 454 11.98 -30.96 -15.73
C THR A 454 10.69 -30.23 -15.32
N PRO A 455 10.57 -28.90 -15.56
CA PRO A 455 9.32 -28.21 -15.28
C PRO A 455 8.26 -28.81 -16.22
N ASP A 456 7.57 -29.82 -15.73
CA ASP A 456 6.33 -30.27 -16.34
C ASP A 456 5.37 -29.06 -16.33
N LYS A 457 4.97 -28.65 -17.53
CA LYS A 457 3.75 -27.87 -17.70
C LYS A 457 2.71 -28.54 -16.82
N VAL A 458 2.09 -27.77 -15.86
CA VAL A 458 0.87 -28.23 -15.24
C VAL A 458 -0.09 -28.43 -16.40
N VAL A 459 -0.20 -29.64 -16.87
CA VAL A 459 -1.22 -30.04 -17.83
C VAL A 459 -2.47 -30.21 -16.98
N PRO A 460 -3.43 -29.26 -17.03
CA PRO A 460 -4.67 -29.45 -16.29
C PRO A 460 -5.28 -30.74 -16.74
N PRO A 461 -5.85 -31.56 -15.82
CA PRO A 461 -6.62 -32.70 -16.23
C PRO A 461 -7.72 -32.26 -17.19
N ALA A 462 -8.05 -33.04 -18.19
CA ALA A 462 -9.15 -32.76 -19.11
C ALA A 462 -10.43 -32.61 -18.29
N GLU A 463 -10.91 -31.40 -18.12
CA GLU A 463 -12.08 -31.03 -17.31
C GLU A 463 -13.17 -30.39 -18.18
N LEU A 464 -14.41 -30.50 -17.75
CA LEU A 464 -15.55 -29.90 -18.45
C LEU A 464 -15.72 -28.44 -17.98
N THR A 465 -14.92 -27.54 -18.50
CA THR A 465 -14.96 -26.13 -18.15
C THR A 465 -16.23 -25.45 -18.64
N ALA A 466 -16.89 -24.73 -17.76
CA ALA A 466 -18.09 -23.95 -18.01
C ALA A 466 -17.80 -22.48 -18.24
N SER A 467 -16.98 -21.88 -17.40
CA SER A 467 -16.54 -20.48 -17.54
C SER A 467 -15.12 -20.28 -17.06
N VAL A 468 -14.54 -19.21 -17.58
CA VAL A 468 -13.22 -18.71 -17.18
C VAL A 468 -13.37 -17.23 -16.83
N GLU A 469 -12.67 -16.78 -15.81
CA GLU A 469 -12.49 -15.38 -15.46
C GLU A 469 -11.01 -15.10 -15.27
N ILE A 470 -10.61 -13.88 -15.60
CA ILE A 470 -9.24 -13.41 -15.44
C ILE A 470 -9.26 -12.29 -14.41
N ASN A 471 -8.50 -12.46 -13.34
CA ASN A 471 -8.40 -11.49 -12.24
C ASN A 471 -7.08 -11.68 -11.51
N ASP A 472 -6.58 -10.66 -10.83
CA ASP A 472 -5.46 -10.78 -9.90
C ASP A 472 -5.99 -11.39 -8.58
N LEU A 473 -5.96 -12.72 -8.48
CA LEU A 473 -6.56 -13.46 -7.36
C LEU A 473 -5.71 -13.45 -6.10
N ASP A 474 -4.40 -13.26 -6.19
CA ASP A 474 -3.51 -13.27 -5.03
C ASP A 474 -2.92 -11.89 -4.70
N GLY A 475 -3.23 -10.87 -5.51
CA GLY A 475 -2.83 -9.50 -5.27
C GLY A 475 -1.37 -9.23 -5.66
N ASP A 476 -0.78 -10.07 -6.51
CA ASP A 476 0.62 -9.92 -6.94
C ASP A 476 0.80 -9.02 -8.18
N GLY A 477 -0.31 -8.57 -8.79
CA GLY A 477 -0.36 -7.69 -9.95
C GLY A 477 -0.32 -8.43 -11.28
N ASP A 478 -0.24 -9.75 -11.27
CA ASP A 478 -0.32 -10.59 -12.45
C ASP A 478 -1.74 -11.16 -12.60
N LEU A 479 -2.24 -11.23 -13.81
CA LEU A 479 -3.58 -11.76 -14.04
C LEU A 479 -3.59 -13.28 -13.93
N ASP A 480 -4.43 -13.79 -13.04
CA ASP A 480 -4.68 -15.20 -12.78
C ASP A 480 -5.91 -15.71 -13.53
N VAL A 481 -6.12 -17.01 -13.52
CA VAL A 481 -7.25 -17.66 -14.19
C VAL A 481 -8.11 -18.41 -13.19
N LEU A 482 -9.37 -18.00 -13.10
CA LEU A 482 -10.40 -18.66 -12.31
C LEU A 482 -11.26 -19.51 -13.23
N VAL A 483 -11.42 -20.80 -12.89
CA VAL A 483 -12.13 -21.77 -13.72
C VAL A 483 -13.28 -22.41 -12.95
N ALA A 484 -14.50 -22.26 -13.49
CA ALA A 484 -15.65 -23.02 -13.05
C ALA A 484 -15.81 -24.28 -13.91
N ASN A 485 -15.84 -25.43 -13.28
CA ASN A 485 -15.92 -26.72 -13.95
C ASN A 485 -17.24 -27.48 -13.63
N GLY A 486 -17.62 -28.32 -14.54
CA GLY A 486 -18.69 -29.31 -14.33
C GLY A 486 -19.92 -29.12 -15.22
N ARG A 487 -20.51 -27.95 -15.36
CA ARG A 487 -21.79 -27.73 -16.05
C ARG A 487 -22.85 -28.73 -15.60
N HIS A 488 -23.17 -29.71 -16.42
CA HIS A 488 -24.14 -30.79 -16.11
C HIS A 488 -23.55 -31.97 -15.33
N TRP A 489 -22.24 -32.05 -15.23
CA TRP A 489 -21.49 -33.08 -14.50
C TRP A 489 -20.73 -32.47 -13.34
N GLY A 490 -20.52 -33.19 -12.26
CA GLY A 490 -19.73 -32.70 -11.13
C GLY A 490 -18.24 -32.61 -11.47
N GLY A 491 -17.60 -31.50 -11.10
CA GLY A 491 -16.17 -31.30 -11.33
C GLY A 491 -15.54 -30.33 -10.30
N PRO A 492 -14.21 -30.37 -10.12
CA PRO A 492 -13.52 -29.47 -9.24
C PRO A 492 -13.32 -28.07 -9.90
N ASN A 493 -13.69 -27.01 -9.22
CA ASN A 493 -13.34 -25.66 -9.61
C ASN A 493 -11.88 -25.36 -9.24
N ARG A 494 -11.22 -24.46 -9.98
CA ARG A 494 -9.81 -24.19 -9.81
C ARG A 494 -9.45 -22.73 -9.97
N ALA A 495 -8.56 -22.25 -9.15
CA ALA A 495 -7.84 -21.00 -9.32
C ALA A 495 -6.40 -21.31 -9.76
N TYR A 496 -6.00 -20.84 -10.93
CA TYR A 496 -4.65 -20.97 -11.47
C TYR A 496 -3.92 -19.66 -11.35
N PHE A 497 -2.79 -19.68 -10.67
CA PHE A 497 -2.00 -18.49 -10.39
C PHE A 497 -0.87 -18.33 -11.42
N ASN A 498 -0.85 -17.17 -12.06
CA ASN A 498 0.17 -16.78 -13.02
C ASN A 498 1.44 -16.32 -12.29
N ASN A 499 2.57 -16.51 -12.88
CA ASN A 499 3.86 -16.06 -12.36
C ASN A 499 4.39 -14.80 -13.06
N GLY A 500 3.54 -14.05 -13.75
CA GLY A 500 3.90 -12.87 -14.54
C GLY A 500 4.61 -13.14 -15.86
N LYS A 501 4.77 -14.41 -16.21
CA LYS A 501 5.40 -14.85 -17.48
C LYS A 501 4.49 -15.75 -18.31
N GLY A 502 3.20 -15.80 -17.96
CA GLY A 502 2.23 -16.67 -18.61
C GLY A 502 2.35 -18.15 -18.25
N ALA A 503 3.06 -18.49 -17.18
CA ALA A 503 3.13 -19.83 -16.65
C ALA A 503 2.33 -19.95 -15.35
N PHE A 504 1.42 -20.91 -15.29
CA PHE A 504 0.55 -21.20 -14.16
C PHE A 504 1.20 -22.27 -13.29
N SER A 505 2.04 -21.84 -12.35
CA SER A 505 2.86 -22.73 -11.50
C SER A 505 2.15 -23.21 -10.25
N GLN A 506 1.02 -22.59 -9.89
CA GLN A 506 0.21 -22.94 -8.73
C GLN A 506 -1.26 -23.04 -9.12
N MET A 507 -1.92 -24.06 -8.56
CA MET A 507 -3.35 -24.28 -8.74
C MET A 507 -3.96 -24.63 -7.38
N ILE A 508 -5.05 -23.94 -7.01
CA ILE A 508 -5.81 -24.22 -5.79
C ILE A 508 -7.21 -24.66 -6.19
N PRO A 509 -7.62 -25.90 -5.83
CA PRO A 509 -8.99 -26.31 -6.00
C PRO A 509 -9.88 -25.69 -4.93
N PHE A 510 -11.13 -25.39 -5.29
CA PHE A 510 -12.15 -24.95 -4.35
C PHE A 510 -13.49 -25.59 -4.66
N GLY A 511 -14.41 -25.52 -3.70
CA GLY A 511 -15.69 -26.22 -3.78
C GLY A 511 -15.62 -27.64 -3.24
N THR A 512 -16.62 -28.44 -3.56
CA THR A 512 -16.74 -29.83 -3.09
C THR A 512 -16.00 -30.84 -3.97
N GLY A 513 -15.50 -30.39 -5.12
CA GLY A 513 -14.93 -31.28 -6.16
C GLY A 513 -15.97 -32.01 -6.99
N LYS A 514 -17.27 -31.91 -6.66
CA LYS A 514 -18.41 -32.50 -7.36
C LYS A 514 -19.47 -31.45 -7.73
N ASP A 515 -19.08 -30.17 -7.73
CA ASP A 515 -19.96 -29.06 -8.04
C ASP A 515 -20.30 -29.03 -9.53
N ARG A 516 -21.55 -28.73 -9.85
CA ARG A 516 -22.01 -28.48 -11.22
C ARG A 516 -21.93 -27.00 -11.51
N SER A 517 -20.73 -26.45 -11.50
CA SER A 517 -20.53 -25.03 -11.61
C SER A 517 -20.67 -24.54 -13.06
N TYR A 518 -21.33 -23.40 -13.23
CA TYR A 518 -21.52 -22.71 -14.50
C TYR A 518 -20.74 -21.43 -14.60
N ALA A 519 -20.54 -20.73 -13.48
CA ALA A 519 -19.73 -19.52 -13.41
C ALA A 519 -19.04 -19.42 -12.06
N ALA A 520 -17.89 -18.76 -12.05
CA ALA A 520 -17.19 -18.30 -10.85
C ALA A 520 -16.73 -16.87 -11.09
N ARG A 521 -16.81 -16.02 -10.06
CA ARG A 521 -16.41 -14.61 -10.10
C ARG A 521 -15.54 -14.26 -8.90
N ALA A 522 -14.49 -13.50 -9.16
CA ALA A 522 -13.63 -12.92 -8.17
C ALA A 522 -14.34 -11.73 -7.49
N ILE A 523 -14.28 -11.66 -6.17
CA ILE A 523 -15.00 -10.70 -5.35
C ILE A 523 -14.30 -10.56 -3.99
N ASP A 524 -14.11 -9.34 -3.48
CA ASP A 524 -13.83 -9.14 -2.06
C ASP A 524 -15.17 -9.00 -1.33
N TYR A 525 -15.72 -10.15 -0.91
CA TYR A 525 -17.09 -10.22 -0.41
C TYR A 525 -17.25 -9.63 0.99
N ASN A 526 -16.27 -9.87 1.85
CA ASN A 526 -16.34 -9.48 3.26
C ASN A 526 -15.58 -8.18 3.57
N GLY A 527 -14.95 -7.55 2.56
CA GLY A 527 -14.20 -6.30 2.70
C GLY A 527 -12.86 -6.47 3.43
N ASP A 528 -12.30 -7.68 3.48
CA ASP A 528 -11.02 -7.95 4.16
C ASP A 528 -9.78 -7.73 3.27
N GLY A 529 -10.01 -7.38 1.99
CA GLY A 529 -8.97 -7.14 1.00
C GLY A 529 -8.42 -8.40 0.35
N LEU A 530 -8.95 -9.58 0.65
CA LEU A 530 -8.64 -10.84 -0.03
C LEU A 530 -9.69 -11.11 -1.13
N VAL A 531 -9.23 -11.65 -2.23
CA VAL A 531 -10.15 -11.98 -3.34
C VAL A 531 -10.81 -13.31 -3.06
N ASP A 532 -12.09 -13.26 -2.67
CA ASP A 532 -13.01 -14.39 -2.50
C ASP A 532 -13.56 -14.86 -3.86
N ILE A 533 -14.31 -15.93 -3.88
CA ILE A 533 -14.90 -16.48 -5.11
C ILE A 533 -16.40 -16.74 -4.92
N ALA A 534 -17.24 -16.09 -5.72
CA ALA A 534 -18.66 -16.42 -5.82
C ALA A 534 -18.87 -17.47 -6.92
N VAL A 535 -19.62 -18.54 -6.64
CA VAL A 535 -19.81 -19.67 -7.55
C VAL A 535 -21.29 -19.92 -7.80
N ALA A 536 -21.65 -20.00 -9.08
CA ALA A 536 -22.98 -20.37 -9.55
C ALA A 536 -23.05 -21.86 -9.86
N ASN A 537 -23.95 -22.59 -9.20
CA ASN A 537 -24.11 -24.02 -9.35
C ASN A 537 -25.51 -24.40 -9.90
N ASP A 538 -25.54 -25.38 -10.78
CA ASP A 538 -26.78 -25.93 -11.34
C ASP A 538 -27.42 -26.93 -10.39
N ARG A 539 -28.58 -26.59 -9.80
CA ARG A 539 -29.34 -27.42 -8.86
C ARG A 539 -28.53 -27.98 -7.69
N GLN A 540 -27.56 -27.17 -7.27
CA GLN A 540 -26.74 -27.33 -6.09
C GLN A 540 -26.55 -25.95 -5.42
N GLN A 541 -26.14 -25.97 -4.17
CA GLN A 541 -25.93 -24.72 -3.45
C GLN A 541 -24.88 -23.83 -4.15
N SER A 542 -25.31 -22.67 -4.68
CA SER A 542 -24.42 -21.58 -5.05
C SER A 542 -23.85 -20.94 -3.78
N ARG A 543 -22.59 -20.49 -3.81
CA ARG A 543 -21.92 -20.07 -2.58
C ARG A 543 -20.76 -19.11 -2.85
N VAL A 544 -20.45 -18.26 -1.87
CA VAL A 544 -19.18 -17.56 -1.78
C VAL A 544 -18.16 -18.47 -1.08
N TYR A 545 -16.96 -18.56 -1.61
CA TYR A 545 -15.82 -19.21 -0.97
C TYR A 545 -14.87 -18.12 -0.51
N LEU A 546 -14.72 -18.02 0.81
CA LEU A 546 -13.88 -16.99 1.44
C LEU A 546 -12.42 -17.42 1.42
N LYS A 547 -11.57 -16.52 0.96
CA LYS A 547 -10.12 -16.73 0.97
C LYS A 547 -9.58 -16.43 2.36
N ASN A 548 -8.78 -17.29 2.91
CA ASN A 548 -8.09 -17.05 4.15
C ASN A 548 -6.66 -16.54 3.91
N LEU A 549 -6.01 -16.03 4.95
CA LEU A 549 -4.64 -15.52 4.90
C LEU A 549 -3.58 -16.54 4.44
N ARG A 550 -3.92 -17.84 4.42
CA ARG A 550 -3.05 -18.90 3.88
C ARG A 550 -3.26 -19.11 2.38
N GLY A 551 -4.13 -18.34 1.75
CA GLY A 551 -4.48 -18.44 0.34
C GLY A 551 -5.47 -19.55 -0.01
N ASN A 552 -6.00 -20.29 0.98
CA ASN A 552 -6.99 -21.34 0.73
C ASN A 552 -8.42 -20.76 0.77
N TYR A 553 -9.33 -21.40 0.04
CA TYR A 553 -10.74 -21.04 -0.04
C TYR A 553 -11.58 -21.94 0.87
N ALA A 554 -12.34 -21.35 1.79
CA ALA A 554 -13.26 -22.03 2.69
C ALA A 554 -14.71 -21.70 2.33
N PRO A 555 -15.69 -22.62 2.55
CA PRO A 555 -17.09 -22.33 2.33
C PRO A 555 -17.56 -21.15 3.19
N GLY A 556 -18.06 -20.09 2.54
CA GLY A 556 -18.67 -18.92 3.13
C GLY A 556 -20.20 -18.91 2.96
N PRO A 557 -20.85 -17.73 2.84
CA PRO A 557 -22.31 -17.63 2.72
C PRO A 557 -22.89 -18.35 1.53
N ALA A 558 -24.09 -18.91 1.71
CA ALA A 558 -24.88 -19.52 0.65
C ALA A 558 -25.59 -18.44 -0.19
N ILE A 559 -25.62 -18.61 -1.50
CA ILE A 559 -26.33 -17.72 -2.44
C ILE A 559 -27.62 -18.41 -2.84
N GLY A 560 -28.74 -17.89 -2.35
CA GLY A 560 -30.07 -18.41 -2.67
C GLY A 560 -30.34 -19.85 -2.26
N PRO A 561 -31.48 -20.45 -2.69
CA PRO A 561 -31.85 -21.81 -2.40
C PRO A 561 -30.96 -22.87 -3.07
N VAL A 562 -30.88 -24.07 -2.47
CA VAL A 562 -30.07 -25.21 -2.96
C VAL A 562 -30.46 -25.68 -4.35
N SER A 563 -31.72 -25.54 -4.73
CA SER A 563 -32.25 -26.13 -5.96
C SER A 563 -32.26 -25.23 -7.18
N GLN A 564 -31.71 -24.04 -7.10
CA GLN A 564 -31.71 -23.08 -8.22
C GLN A 564 -30.96 -23.59 -9.45
N ASN A 565 -31.55 -23.33 -10.60
CA ASN A 565 -31.02 -23.72 -11.91
C ASN A 565 -30.08 -22.59 -12.43
N THR A 566 -29.07 -22.23 -11.65
CA THR A 566 -28.20 -21.08 -11.92
C THR A 566 -27.26 -21.34 -13.08
N ARG A 567 -27.16 -20.40 -14.02
CA ARG A 567 -26.37 -20.49 -15.25
C ARG A 567 -25.24 -19.48 -15.32
N ASN A 568 -25.40 -18.37 -14.64
CA ASN A 568 -24.36 -17.34 -14.57
C ASN A 568 -24.54 -16.54 -13.28
N LEU A 569 -23.50 -15.85 -12.88
CA LEU A 569 -23.57 -14.84 -11.85
C LEU A 569 -22.66 -13.65 -12.21
N PHE A 570 -22.99 -12.51 -11.65
CA PHE A 570 -22.22 -11.28 -11.76
C PHE A 570 -22.12 -10.63 -10.39
N VAL A 571 -21.09 -9.81 -10.21
CA VAL A 571 -20.85 -9.08 -8.94
C VAL A 571 -20.70 -7.60 -9.23
N SER A 572 -21.44 -6.77 -8.49
CA SER A 572 -21.41 -5.31 -8.58
C SER A 572 -22.11 -4.70 -7.38
N ASP A 573 -21.75 -3.49 -6.99
CA ASP A 573 -22.51 -2.71 -6.02
C ASP A 573 -23.80 -2.18 -6.68
N MET A 574 -24.92 -2.88 -6.46
CA MET A 574 -26.19 -2.61 -7.14
C MET A 574 -27.05 -1.59 -6.38
N ASP A 575 -26.81 -1.36 -5.10
CA ASP A 575 -27.61 -0.43 -4.27
C ASP A 575 -26.87 0.84 -3.87
N GLY A 576 -25.57 0.95 -4.20
CA GLY A 576 -24.72 2.13 -3.95
C GLY A 576 -24.11 2.18 -2.56
N ASP A 577 -24.11 1.06 -1.83
CA ASP A 577 -23.59 0.98 -0.46
C ASP A 577 -22.09 0.62 -0.39
N LYS A 578 -21.43 0.45 -1.53
CA LYS A 578 -20.01 0.10 -1.74
C LYS A 578 -19.63 -1.32 -1.35
N ARG A 579 -20.56 -2.18 -1.06
CA ARG A 579 -20.35 -3.60 -0.92
C ARG A 579 -20.74 -4.32 -2.20
N PRO A 580 -20.03 -5.36 -2.61
CA PRO A 580 -20.39 -6.08 -3.81
C PRO A 580 -21.61 -6.97 -3.56
N ASP A 581 -22.64 -6.79 -4.39
CA ASP A 581 -23.83 -7.63 -4.44
C ASP A 581 -23.67 -8.72 -5.49
N ILE A 582 -24.51 -9.74 -5.42
CA ILE A 582 -24.47 -10.89 -6.32
C ILE A 582 -25.75 -10.98 -7.12
N LEU A 583 -25.62 -10.90 -8.44
CA LEU A 583 -26.71 -11.08 -9.37
C LEU A 583 -26.63 -12.49 -9.98
N VAL A 584 -27.70 -13.29 -9.91
CA VAL A 584 -27.74 -14.65 -10.49
C VAL A 584 -28.72 -14.73 -11.65
N ALA A 585 -28.27 -15.39 -12.73
CA ALA A 585 -29.09 -15.75 -13.89
C ALA A 585 -29.54 -17.20 -13.75
N ASN A 586 -30.83 -17.40 -13.73
CA ASN A 586 -31.44 -18.70 -13.62
C ASN A 586 -32.15 -19.10 -14.91
N ARG A 587 -32.13 -20.37 -15.23
CA ARG A 587 -32.84 -20.88 -16.39
C ARG A 587 -34.18 -21.48 -16.04
N ARG A 588 -35.27 -20.93 -16.61
CA ARG A 588 -36.67 -21.28 -16.36
C ARG A 588 -37.08 -21.07 -14.90
N GLU A 589 -36.49 -20.08 -14.29
CA GLU A 589 -36.70 -19.62 -12.93
C GLU A 589 -36.44 -18.14 -12.82
N ALA A 590 -36.84 -17.49 -11.72
CA ALA A 590 -36.57 -16.09 -11.47
C ALA A 590 -35.06 -15.80 -11.36
N ASN A 591 -34.62 -14.67 -11.91
CA ASN A 591 -33.31 -14.12 -11.65
C ASN A 591 -33.35 -13.25 -10.39
N PHE A 592 -32.28 -13.26 -9.60
CA PHE A 592 -32.25 -12.55 -8.29
C PHE A 592 -31.04 -11.67 -8.18
N ILE A 593 -31.23 -10.52 -7.53
CA ILE A 593 -30.15 -9.76 -6.93
C ILE A 593 -30.11 -10.08 -5.44
N TYR A 594 -28.97 -10.54 -4.95
CA TYR A 594 -28.71 -10.81 -3.55
C TYR A 594 -27.82 -9.70 -3.02
N TYR A 595 -28.33 -8.93 -2.07
CA TYR A 595 -27.61 -7.80 -1.47
C TYR A 595 -26.70 -8.26 -0.33
N ASN A 596 -25.49 -7.74 -0.32
CA ASN A 596 -24.52 -7.97 0.74
C ASN A 596 -24.80 -7.03 1.91
N SER A 597 -25.13 -7.56 3.06
CA SER A 597 -25.40 -6.77 4.26
C SER A 597 -24.10 -6.28 4.94
N ALA A 598 -24.20 -5.25 5.78
CA ALA A 598 -23.09 -4.78 6.59
C ALA A 598 -22.52 -5.84 7.56
N LYS A 599 -23.23 -6.95 7.77
CA LYS A 599 -22.80 -8.08 8.60
C LYS A 599 -22.19 -9.23 7.79
N GLY A 600 -22.12 -9.08 6.44
CA GLY A 600 -21.65 -10.12 5.54
C GLY A 600 -22.71 -11.22 5.26
N ASP A 601 -23.96 -10.97 5.59
CA ASP A 601 -25.08 -11.88 5.24
C ASP A 601 -25.58 -11.58 3.82
N ILE A 602 -25.94 -12.63 3.09
CA ILE A 602 -26.61 -12.51 1.79
C ILE A 602 -28.12 -12.36 1.99
N MET A 603 -28.64 -11.21 1.57
CA MET A 603 -30.06 -10.88 1.66
C MET A 603 -30.72 -10.98 0.29
N GLU A 604 -31.80 -11.76 0.18
CA GLU A 604 -32.60 -11.79 -1.05
C GLU A 604 -33.22 -10.42 -1.32
N GLY A 605 -33.10 -9.95 -2.55
CA GLY A 605 -33.55 -8.64 -2.98
C GLY A 605 -34.47 -8.74 -4.19
N ASN A 606 -34.12 -8.02 -5.26
CA ASN A 606 -34.99 -7.88 -6.43
C ASN A 606 -35.07 -9.15 -7.26
N VAL A 607 -36.25 -9.43 -7.74
CA VAL A 607 -36.52 -10.38 -8.82
C VAL A 607 -36.48 -9.61 -10.15
N LEU A 608 -35.71 -10.13 -11.11
CA LEU A 608 -35.63 -9.61 -12.48
C LEU A 608 -36.14 -10.66 -13.47
N GLY A 609 -36.95 -10.22 -14.44
CA GLY A 609 -37.54 -11.08 -15.44
C GLY A 609 -38.98 -11.48 -15.12
N SER A 610 -39.49 -12.45 -15.89
CA SER A 610 -40.86 -12.97 -15.75
C SER A 610 -41.01 -14.02 -14.64
N GLY A 611 -39.91 -14.52 -14.10
CA GLY A 611 -39.88 -15.68 -13.19
C GLY A 611 -39.78 -17.04 -13.89
N GLU A 612 -39.94 -17.08 -15.23
CA GLU A 612 -39.80 -18.28 -16.05
C GLU A 612 -38.76 -18.10 -17.18
N ASP A 613 -37.95 -17.06 -17.10
CA ASP A 613 -36.96 -16.75 -18.13
C ASP A 613 -35.87 -17.79 -18.23
N SER A 614 -35.47 -18.09 -19.46
CA SER A 614 -34.32 -18.97 -19.70
C SER A 614 -33.03 -18.16 -19.79
N THR A 615 -32.72 -17.38 -18.75
CA THR A 615 -31.53 -16.52 -18.70
C THR A 615 -30.27 -17.36 -18.58
N ILE A 616 -29.26 -17.04 -19.39
CA ILE A 616 -27.98 -17.77 -19.37
C ILE A 616 -26.76 -16.87 -19.32
N CYS A 617 -26.92 -15.58 -19.60
CA CYS A 617 -25.86 -14.60 -19.52
C CYS A 617 -26.38 -13.27 -19.00
N ILE A 618 -25.53 -12.57 -18.26
CA ILE A 618 -25.78 -11.23 -17.72
C ILE A 618 -24.62 -10.35 -18.14
N ALA A 619 -24.90 -9.08 -18.36
CA ALA A 619 -23.88 -8.03 -18.38
C ALA A 619 -24.37 -6.85 -17.53
N ILE A 620 -23.44 -6.13 -16.92
CA ILE A 620 -23.73 -5.01 -16.02
C ILE A 620 -22.86 -3.82 -16.42
N ALA A 621 -23.47 -2.67 -16.60
CA ALA A 621 -22.80 -1.37 -16.78
C ALA A 621 -23.80 -0.23 -16.64
N ASP A 622 -23.31 0.99 -16.47
CA ASP A 622 -24.12 2.21 -16.57
C ASP A 622 -24.44 2.48 -18.06
N LEU A 623 -25.66 2.19 -18.48
CA LEU A 623 -26.11 2.32 -19.87
C LEU A 623 -26.77 3.65 -20.18
N ASN A 624 -27.16 4.41 -19.14
CA ASN A 624 -27.91 5.66 -19.30
C ASN A 624 -27.12 6.88 -18.81
N GLY A 625 -25.90 6.71 -18.28
CA GLY A 625 -25.01 7.77 -17.81
C GLY A 625 -25.40 8.35 -16.45
N ASP A 626 -26.18 7.63 -15.62
CA ASP A 626 -26.61 8.10 -14.32
C ASP A 626 -25.70 7.66 -13.14
N GLY A 627 -24.63 6.95 -13.46
CA GLY A 627 -23.62 6.47 -12.50
C GLY A 627 -24.02 5.21 -11.75
N LYS A 628 -25.14 4.56 -12.09
CA LYS A 628 -25.60 3.32 -11.45
C LYS A 628 -25.49 2.13 -12.43
N PRO A 629 -25.15 0.93 -11.91
CA PRO A 629 -25.04 -0.24 -12.77
C PRO A 629 -26.43 -0.76 -13.20
N ASP A 630 -26.67 -0.79 -14.52
CA ASP A 630 -27.87 -1.36 -15.14
C ASP A 630 -27.63 -2.83 -15.50
N VAL A 631 -28.70 -3.58 -15.71
CA VAL A 631 -28.66 -5.04 -15.94
C VAL A 631 -29.14 -5.38 -17.37
N VAL A 632 -28.33 -6.14 -18.10
CA VAL A 632 -28.68 -6.72 -19.39
C VAL A 632 -28.83 -8.23 -19.22
N LEU A 633 -30.01 -8.78 -19.51
CA LEU A 633 -30.30 -10.20 -19.48
C LEU A 633 -30.35 -10.78 -20.91
N ALA A 634 -29.60 -11.87 -21.10
CA ALA A 634 -29.62 -12.64 -22.33
C ALA A 634 -30.40 -13.93 -22.14
N ASN A 635 -31.56 -14.04 -22.82
CA ASN A 635 -32.46 -15.16 -22.74
C ASN A 635 -32.33 -16.07 -23.98
N ARG A 636 -32.41 -17.35 -23.77
CA ARG A 636 -32.47 -18.37 -24.79
C ARG A 636 -33.88 -18.95 -24.92
N ASP A 637 -34.01 -20.01 -25.72
CA ASP A 637 -35.25 -20.76 -25.91
C ASP A 637 -36.39 -19.93 -26.55
N GLY A 638 -36.02 -18.94 -27.38
CA GLY A 638 -36.99 -18.09 -28.11
C GLY A 638 -37.69 -17.07 -27.22
N GLN A 639 -37.04 -16.62 -26.16
CA GLN A 639 -37.58 -15.63 -25.22
C GLN A 639 -36.98 -14.24 -25.46
N PRO A 640 -37.70 -13.14 -25.07
CA PRO A 640 -37.21 -11.79 -25.21
C PRO A 640 -36.02 -11.53 -24.27
N ASN A 641 -34.99 -10.88 -24.80
CA ASN A 641 -33.91 -10.32 -24.01
C ASN A 641 -34.38 -9.03 -23.31
N ALA A 642 -33.84 -8.68 -22.18
CA ALA A 642 -34.29 -7.55 -21.39
C ALA A 642 -33.15 -6.70 -20.80
N ILE A 643 -33.39 -5.41 -20.68
CA ILE A 643 -32.57 -4.47 -19.94
C ILE A 643 -33.40 -3.93 -18.77
N TYR A 644 -32.78 -3.78 -17.61
CA TYR A 644 -33.34 -3.17 -16.42
C TYR A 644 -32.46 -2.01 -16.00
N LEU A 645 -32.96 -0.78 -16.14
CA LEU A 645 -32.27 0.41 -15.67
C LEU A 645 -32.42 0.54 -14.15
N ASN A 646 -31.30 0.76 -13.48
CA ASN A 646 -31.23 0.88 -12.03
C ASN A 646 -31.59 2.30 -11.59
N ALA A 647 -32.73 2.47 -10.95
CA ALA A 647 -33.18 3.77 -10.45
C ALA A 647 -32.57 4.14 -9.07
N GLY A 648 -31.72 3.29 -8.51
CA GLY A 648 -31.15 3.44 -7.16
C GLY A 648 -32.10 2.99 -6.05
N ALA A 649 -31.58 2.93 -4.81
CA ALA A 649 -32.34 2.49 -3.63
C ALA A 649 -33.07 1.14 -3.83
N LYS A 650 -32.39 0.18 -4.47
CA LYS A 650 -32.89 -1.16 -4.78
C LYS A 650 -34.11 -1.17 -5.70
N LYS A 651 -34.26 -0.17 -6.57
CA LYS A 651 -35.35 -0.07 -7.53
C LYS A 651 -34.86 -0.18 -8.95
N PHE A 652 -35.58 -0.95 -9.74
CA PHE A 652 -35.31 -1.12 -11.18
C PHE A 652 -36.50 -0.66 -12.00
N GLY A 653 -36.25 -0.09 -13.16
CA GLY A 653 -37.27 0.28 -14.15
C GLY A 653 -37.98 -0.95 -14.73
N LYS A 654 -39.00 -0.71 -15.54
CA LYS A 654 -39.65 -1.77 -16.30
C LYS A 654 -38.64 -2.36 -17.31
N ALA A 655 -38.81 -3.64 -17.66
CA ALA A 655 -38.04 -4.31 -18.66
C ALA A 655 -38.10 -3.57 -20.01
N ILE A 656 -36.95 -3.24 -20.57
CA ILE A 656 -36.76 -2.76 -21.93
C ILE A 656 -36.35 -3.95 -22.78
N VAL A 657 -37.21 -4.38 -23.68
CA VAL A 657 -36.92 -5.50 -24.57
C VAL A 657 -35.96 -5.05 -25.68
N TYR A 658 -34.91 -5.85 -25.94
CA TYR A 658 -34.03 -5.66 -27.08
C TYR A 658 -33.98 -6.96 -27.92
N GLY A 659 -33.70 -6.82 -29.20
CA GLY A 659 -33.73 -7.94 -30.13
C GLY A 659 -35.09 -8.14 -30.79
N THR A 660 -35.36 -9.36 -31.26
CA THR A 660 -36.61 -9.70 -31.97
C THR A 660 -37.76 -10.07 -31.04
N GLY A 661 -37.48 -10.22 -29.74
CA GLY A 661 -38.44 -10.72 -28.75
C GLY A 661 -38.54 -12.25 -28.70
N SER A 662 -37.88 -12.95 -29.64
CA SER A 662 -37.83 -14.44 -29.69
C SER A 662 -36.42 -14.94 -30.05
N ASP A 663 -35.41 -14.29 -29.54
CA ASP A 663 -34.03 -14.62 -29.79
C ASP A 663 -33.56 -15.85 -29.01
N ASN A 664 -32.56 -16.55 -29.53
CA ASN A 664 -31.90 -17.63 -28.82
C ASN A 664 -30.48 -17.21 -28.42
N THR A 665 -30.41 -16.18 -27.55
CA THR A 665 -29.16 -15.57 -27.17
C THR A 665 -28.37 -16.45 -26.19
N ARG A 666 -27.06 -16.57 -26.42
CA ARG A 666 -26.16 -17.39 -25.60
C ARG A 666 -25.21 -16.56 -24.76
N SER A 667 -24.84 -15.39 -25.25
CA SER A 667 -23.91 -14.49 -24.58
C SER A 667 -24.18 -13.05 -24.96
N VAL A 668 -23.91 -12.17 -24.04
CA VAL A 668 -23.88 -10.71 -24.26
C VAL A 668 -22.57 -10.14 -23.75
N ALA A 669 -22.09 -9.11 -24.45
CA ALA A 669 -20.99 -8.27 -24.05
C ALA A 669 -21.36 -6.80 -24.26
N LEU A 670 -20.70 -5.91 -23.55
CA LEU A 670 -20.88 -4.46 -23.65
C LEU A 670 -19.60 -3.81 -24.18
N GLY A 671 -19.72 -2.86 -25.10
CA GLY A 671 -18.61 -2.12 -25.68
C GLY A 671 -19.12 -1.00 -26.57
N ASP A 672 -18.41 0.11 -26.65
CA ASP A 672 -18.69 1.18 -27.59
C ASP A 672 -18.24 0.75 -29.01
N MET A 673 -19.21 0.32 -29.82
CA MET A 673 -18.96 -0.27 -31.14
C MET A 673 -18.97 0.77 -32.28
N ASN A 674 -19.47 1.96 -32.03
CA ASN A 674 -19.61 3.02 -33.01
C ASN A 674 -18.76 4.26 -32.72
N GLY A 675 -18.08 4.31 -31.53
CA GLY A 675 -17.19 5.39 -31.10
C GLY A 675 -17.93 6.63 -30.60
N ASP A 676 -19.19 6.50 -30.15
CA ASP A 676 -20.00 7.62 -29.67
C ASP A 676 -19.90 7.86 -28.15
N GLY A 677 -19.12 7.03 -27.45
CA GLY A 677 -18.89 7.10 -26.01
C GLY A 677 -19.95 6.37 -25.16
N HIS A 678 -20.92 5.70 -25.79
CA HIS A 678 -21.96 4.94 -25.11
C HIS A 678 -21.76 3.43 -25.29
N LEU A 679 -22.02 2.65 -24.24
CA LEU A 679 -21.86 1.20 -24.33
C LEU A 679 -23.01 0.58 -25.10
N ASP A 680 -22.68 -0.12 -26.19
CA ASP A 680 -23.59 -0.91 -27.02
C ASP A 680 -23.69 -2.35 -26.50
N ILE A 681 -24.74 -3.07 -26.90
CA ILE A 681 -24.94 -4.47 -26.55
C ILE A 681 -24.56 -5.34 -27.75
N ILE A 682 -23.62 -6.24 -27.58
CA ILE A 682 -23.23 -7.27 -28.55
C ILE A 682 -23.90 -8.60 -28.10
N ALA A 683 -24.85 -9.10 -28.89
CA ALA A 683 -25.55 -10.34 -28.61
C ALA A 683 -25.12 -11.46 -29.57
N ALA A 684 -24.68 -12.58 -29.00
CA ALA A 684 -24.34 -13.79 -29.73
C ALA A 684 -25.49 -14.80 -29.65
N ASN A 685 -26.05 -15.14 -30.84
CA ASN A 685 -27.24 -15.97 -30.98
C ASN A 685 -26.94 -17.34 -31.57
N VAL A 686 -27.78 -18.31 -31.32
CA VAL A 686 -27.70 -19.65 -31.94
C VAL A 686 -28.83 -19.85 -32.93
N GLY A 687 -28.48 -20.17 -34.18
CA GLY A 687 -29.43 -20.35 -35.25
C GLY A 687 -30.07 -19.09 -35.80
N GLN A 688 -29.55 -17.92 -35.36
CA GLN A 688 -29.98 -16.59 -35.78
C GLN A 688 -28.74 -15.70 -35.89
N PRO A 689 -28.76 -14.60 -36.70
CA PRO A 689 -27.63 -13.68 -36.79
C PRO A 689 -27.25 -13.07 -35.41
N ASN A 690 -25.97 -12.94 -35.13
CA ASN A 690 -25.48 -12.12 -34.04
C ASN A 690 -25.81 -10.65 -34.33
N ARG A 691 -25.95 -9.82 -33.28
CA ARG A 691 -26.32 -8.42 -33.42
C ARG A 691 -25.55 -7.51 -32.48
N VAL A 692 -25.27 -6.30 -32.96
CA VAL A 692 -24.93 -5.14 -32.14
C VAL A 692 -26.16 -4.28 -32.04
N PHE A 693 -26.57 -3.91 -30.83
CA PHE A 693 -27.63 -2.95 -30.54
C PHE A 693 -26.99 -1.68 -30.04
N PHE A 694 -27.20 -0.58 -30.78
CA PHE A 694 -26.58 0.72 -30.49
C PHE A 694 -27.37 1.49 -29.42
N ASN A 695 -26.65 1.94 -28.41
CA ASN A 695 -27.19 2.76 -27.33
C ASN A 695 -27.39 4.20 -27.80
N ASN A 696 -28.45 4.84 -27.37
CA ASN A 696 -28.69 6.26 -27.62
C ASN A 696 -28.22 7.19 -26.49
N GLY A 697 -27.40 6.68 -25.56
CA GLY A 697 -26.92 7.39 -24.37
C GLY A 697 -27.96 7.58 -23.25
N LYS A 698 -29.15 7.00 -23.40
CA LYS A 698 -30.25 7.06 -22.41
C LYS A 698 -30.82 5.68 -22.10
N GLY A 699 -30.05 4.61 -22.38
CA GLY A 699 -30.49 3.23 -22.20
C GLY A 699 -31.49 2.74 -23.24
N GLY A 700 -31.62 3.41 -24.41
CA GLY A 700 -32.48 2.99 -25.51
C GLY A 700 -31.68 2.34 -26.64
N PHE A 701 -32.12 1.18 -27.15
CA PHE A 701 -31.41 0.31 -28.10
C PHE A 701 -32.23 0.01 -29.37
N ALA A 702 -32.84 1.04 -29.96
CA ALA A 702 -33.72 0.90 -31.13
C ALA A 702 -32.98 0.55 -32.45
N LYS A 703 -31.70 0.92 -32.56
CA LYS A 703 -30.89 0.65 -33.74
C LYS A 703 -30.05 -0.60 -33.55
N SER A 704 -29.98 -1.47 -34.55
CA SER A 704 -29.10 -2.64 -34.51
C SER A 704 -28.56 -3.03 -35.85
N THR A 705 -27.42 -3.72 -35.86
CA THR A 705 -26.80 -4.31 -37.02
C THR A 705 -26.50 -5.77 -36.82
N ALA A 706 -26.72 -6.59 -37.83
CA ALA A 706 -26.36 -8.01 -37.80
C ALA A 706 -24.91 -8.22 -38.23
N PHE A 707 -24.26 -9.25 -37.67
CA PHE A 707 -22.92 -9.69 -38.05
C PHE A 707 -22.77 -11.20 -37.87
N GLY A 708 -21.90 -11.84 -38.64
CA GLY A 708 -21.55 -13.29 -38.60
C GLY A 708 -22.46 -14.17 -39.43
#